data_2bb3445fcfb8453867434b79a6d4a3e6
#
_entry.id   2bb3445fcfb8453867434b79a6d4a3e6
#
_cell.length_a   1.000
_cell.length_b   1.000
_cell.length_c   1.000
_cell.angle_alpha   90.00
_cell.angle_beta   90.00
_cell.angle_gamma   90.00
#
_symmetry.space_group_name_H-M   'P 1'
#
loop_
_entity.id
_entity.type
_entity.pdbx_description
1 polymer ?
#
loop_
_entity_poly.entity_id
_entity_poly.type
_entity_poly.pdbx_seq_one_letter_code
_entity_poly.pdbx_strand_id
1 'polypeptide(L)'
;MVVGAGNLLHTEVLKGVFAITSEAVIVTDVAARILMFSAGAEAIFGYSSEEIVGQSVERLIPGRFRGLHAGHVAGFAAGAVTSKSMSERGQIFGLRKSGEEFLIEASLSKVSTAEGLVFTTILRDVTVRRRSVDRVVRSEERLRIALQSAALYVYEVDYRAGTLFKAGIEEAFFDRPVTYDDLAADIWWGVRPDYHERAKARWRAYRKTGEPFRLECPINRLDGAEIWGDFTAELVQDPQGQPLRLIGAIQDVTAQRRAADAMASAMASAEAANAAKSAFLATMSHEIRTPLNGVLGMAQAMARDDLSDIQANRLDVIRHSGEALLAILNDVLDLSKIEAGRLDLEEIEFSLGEILQGAQATFTAIANKKGLSFALDTGGATGRYAGDPTRLRQILYNLISNALKFTESGEVCVTAAYQSGNLRLQVVDTGIGMTSENVKRLFSPFQQADSSTTRRFGGTGLGLVISRHLAEAMGGGIEVHSEIGAGSTFTVNLPLRGVGNHEPVNSVQDPLPSPPKLAPDQAIRLLVAEDNPTNQLVLKTLLHQVGIDPVIVNNGRQAVEAWSAQDFDVILMDIQMPELCGTAATRIIRTEEAASGRLQTPIVALTANAMSHQVSEYLAAGVDDVVTKPINIVELLQAINKAMAGHAAQHMIG
;
A
#
# COMPACT_ATOMS: atom_id res chain seq x y z
N MET A 1 -83.36 -42.97 -53.83
CA MET A 1 -82.83 -41.63 -53.54
C MET A 1 -82.26 -41.55 -52.15
N VAL A 2 -81.46 -42.50 -51.62
CA VAL A 2 -80.86 -42.42 -50.25
C VAL A 2 -79.35 -42.64 -50.24
N VAL A 3 -78.76 -43.00 -51.40
CA VAL A 3 -77.33 -43.27 -51.48
C VAL A 3 -76.46 -41.98 -51.71
N GLY A 4 -77.06 -40.85 -52.11
CA GLY A 4 -76.34 -39.62 -52.42
C GLY A 4 -76.08 -38.67 -51.19
N ALA A 5 -76.89 -38.74 -50.15
CA ALA A 5 -76.84 -37.81 -49.00
C ALA A 5 -75.72 -38.19 -48.02
N GLY A 6 -75.39 -39.45 -47.85
CA GLY A 6 -74.31 -39.90 -46.95
C GLY A 6 -72.91 -39.54 -47.44
N ASN A 7 -72.69 -39.50 -48.74
CA ASN A 7 -71.36 -39.11 -49.30
C ASN A 7 -71.10 -37.63 -49.24
N LEU A 8 -72.13 -36.75 -49.36
CA LEU A 8 -71.98 -35.32 -49.23
C LEU A 8 -71.66 -34.91 -47.76
N LEU A 9 -72.36 -35.53 -46.79
CA LEU A 9 -72.15 -35.25 -45.36
C LEU A 9 -70.76 -35.68 -44.94
N HIS A 10 -70.25 -36.80 -45.37
CA HIS A 10 -68.87 -37.25 -45.10
C HIS A 10 -67.82 -36.31 -45.70
N THR A 11 -68.03 -35.80 -46.88
CA THR A 11 -67.12 -34.88 -47.56
C THR A 11 -67.08 -33.50 -46.85
N GLU A 12 -68.24 -33.00 -46.46
CA GLU A 12 -68.32 -31.72 -45.72
C GLU A 12 -67.76 -31.81 -44.30
N VAL A 13 -67.97 -32.93 -43.60
CA VAL A 13 -67.40 -33.16 -42.25
C VAL A 13 -65.88 -33.29 -42.31
N LEU A 14 -65.37 -34.00 -43.30
CA LEU A 14 -63.92 -34.09 -43.50
C LEU A 14 -63.28 -32.75 -43.85
N LYS A 15 -63.89 -31.94 -44.72
CA LYS A 15 -63.47 -30.58 -45.01
C LYS A 15 -63.45 -29.71 -43.74
N GLY A 16 -64.47 -29.85 -42.91
CA GLY A 16 -64.55 -29.11 -41.60
C GLY A 16 -63.43 -29.53 -40.67
N VAL A 17 -63.15 -30.81 -40.51
CA VAL A 17 -62.06 -31.30 -39.68
C VAL A 17 -60.69 -30.78 -40.16
N PHE A 18 -60.48 -30.79 -41.48
CA PHE A 18 -59.22 -30.30 -42.08
C PHE A 18 -59.07 -28.77 -41.99
N ALA A 19 -60.16 -28.04 -41.91
CA ALA A 19 -60.15 -26.58 -41.73
C ALA A 19 -59.84 -26.13 -40.31
N ILE A 20 -60.09 -26.96 -39.30
CA ILE A 20 -59.92 -26.64 -37.88
C ILE A 20 -58.54 -27.06 -37.36
N THR A 21 -57.87 -28.02 -38.02
CA THR A 21 -56.56 -28.50 -37.55
C THR A 21 -55.44 -27.53 -37.92
N SER A 22 -54.72 -27.09 -36.88
CA SER A 22 -53.44 -26.34 -37.08
C SER A 22 -52.31 -27.18 -37.67
N GLU A 23 -52.53 -28.45 -37.90
CA GLU A 23 -51.59 -29.37 -38.50
C GLU A 23 -51.67 -29.32 -40.04
N ALA A 24 -50.57 -29.43 -40.71
CA ALA A 24 -50.53 -29.55 -42.17
C ALA A 24 -51.00 -30.93 -42.61
N VAL A 25 -52.06 -31.00 -43.39
CA VAL A 25 -52.49 -32.26 -44.07
C VAL A 25 -52.21 -32.11 -45.55
N ILE A 26 -51.42 -33.04 -46.10
CA ILE A 26 -50.99 -33.06 -47.50
C ILE A 26 -51.34 -34.44 -48.05
N VAL A 27 -52.06 -34.49 -49.18
CA VAL A 27 -52.37 -35.73 -49.91
C VAL A 27 -51.58 -35.72 -51.20
N THR A 28 -50.93 -36.83 -51.53
CA THR A 28 -50.12 -36.97 -52.73
C THR A 28 -50.50 -38.26 -53.48
N ASP A 29 -50.29 -38.29 -54.81
CA ASP A 29 -50.34 -39.52 -55.63
C ASP A 29 -49.05 -40.34 -55.48
N VAL A 30 -48.99 -41.48 -56.21
CA VAL A 30 -47.81 -42.35 -56.23
C VAL A 30 -46.59 -41.71 -56.92
N ALA A 31 -46.81 -40.67 -57.75
CA ALA A 31 -45.75 -39.89 -58.39
C ALA A 31 -45.31 -38.71 -57.50
N ALA A 32 -45.73 -38.68 -56.18
CA ALA A 32 -45.45 -37.66 -55.25
C ALA A 32 -45.97 -36.27 -55.67
N ARG A 33 -47.04 -36.18 -56.48
CA ARG A 33 -47.71 -34.92 -56.78
C ARG A 33 -48.77 -34.62 -55.75
N ILE A 34 -48.82 -33.38 -55.31
CA ILE A 34 -49.77 -32.88 -54.29
C ILE A 34 -51.16 -32.84 -54.90
N LEU A 35 -52.08 -33.63 -54.37
CA LEU A 35 -53.50 -33.65 -54.70
C LEU A 35 -54.37 -32.79 -53.87
N MET A 36 -53.98 -32.63 -52.54
CA MET A 36 -54.69 -31.79 -51.58
C MET A 36 -53.69 -31.14 -50.61
N PHE A 37 -53.96 -29.93 -50.31
CA PHE A 37 -53.13 -29.11 -49.39
C PHE A 37 -54.06 -28.36 -48.45
N SER A 38 -54.04 -28.67 -47.11
CA SER A 38 -54.96 -28.10 -46.15
C SER A 38 -54.60 -26.66 -45.79
N ALA A 39 -55.54 -25.91 -45.20
CA ALA A 39 -55.29 -24.57 -44.67
C ALA A 39 -54.13 -24.56 -43.65
N GLY A 40 -54.00 -25.58 -42.81
CA GLY A 40 -52.85 -25.76 -41.91
C GLY A 40 -51.51 -25.93 -42.69
N ALA A 41 -51.53 -26.60 -43.82
CA ALA A 41 -50.35 -26.72 -44.66
C ALA A 41 -50.01 -25.38 -45.34
N GLU A 42 -50.97 -24.61 -45.78
CA GLU A 42 -50.74 -23.24 -46.29
C GLU A 42 -50.11 -22.34 -45.22
N ALA A 43 -50.63 -22.35 -44.00
CA ALA A 43 -50.09 -21.57 -42.89
C ALA A 43 -48.67 -21.98 -42.51
N ILE A 44 -48.35 -23.28 -42.51
CA ILE A 44 -47.03 -23.79 -42.14
C ILE A 44 -46.00 -23.60 -43.25
N PHE A 45 -46.33 -23.92 -44.51
CA PHE A 45 -45.37 -23.90 -45.64
C PHE A 45 -45.33 -22.55 -46.38
N GLY A 46 -46.39 -21.72 -46.27
CA GLY A 46 -46.47 -20.42 -46.92
C GLY A 46 -46.81 -20.45 -48.40
N TYR A 47 -47.23 -21.60 -48.95
CA TYR A 47 -47.80 -21.75 -50.31
C TYR A 47 -49.33 -21.74 -50.21
N SER A 48 -50.00 -21.12 -51.16
CA SER A 48 -51.42 -21.36 -51.29
C SER A 48 -51.73 -22.72 -51.94
N SER A 49 -52.90 -23.29 -51.62
CA SER A 49 -53.32 -24.54 -52.23
C SER A 49 -53.36 -24.47 -53.79
N GLU A 50 -53.78 -23.33 -54.32
CA GLU A 50 -53.83 -23.06 -55.77
C GLU A 50 -52.44 -23.11 -56.44
N GLU A 51 -51.40 -22.68 -55.72
CA GLU A 51 -50.04 -22.63 -56.22
C GLU A 51 -49.30 -24.00 -56.17
N ILE A 52 -49.66 -24.82 -55.17
CA ILE A 52 -48.86 -26.02 -54.87
C ILE A 52 -49.51 -27.32 -55.29
N VAL A 53 -50.84 -27.37 -55.41
CA VAL A 53 -51.57 -28.59 -55.96
C VAL A 53 -51.11 -28.89 -57.35
N GLY A 54 -50.89 -30.16 -57.66
CA GLY A 54 -50.31 -30.63 -58.91
C GLY A 54 -48.77 -30.57 -59.00
N GLN A 55 -48.11 -29.86 -58.05
CA GLN A 55 -46.65 -29.81 -57.98
C GLN A 55 -46.11 -31.01 -57.21
N SER A 56 -44.79 -31.28 -57.35
CA SER A 56 -44.11 -32.32 -56.58
C SER A 56 -43.98 -31.90 -55.13
N VAL A 57 -44.25 -32.80 -54.17
CA VAL A 57 -44.04 -32.63 -52.74
C VAL A 57 -42.58 -32.33 -52.36
N GLU A 58 -41.66 -32.64 -53.27
CA GLU A 58 -40.21 -32.33 -53.05
C GLU A 58 -39.93 -30.84 -52.94
N ARG A 59 -40.84 -29.96 -53.37
CA ARG A 59 -40.74 -28.53 -53.18
C ARG A 59 -40.80 -28.12 -51.66
N LEU A 60 -41.46 -28.96 -50.87
CA LEU A 60 -41.61 -28.77 -49.41
C LEU A 60 -40.48 -29.43 -48.64
N ILE A 61 -39.49 -30.01 -49.32
CA ILE A 61 -38.39 -30.79 -48.77
C ILE A 61 -37.07 -30.11 -49.12
N PRO A 62 -36.15 -29.88 -48.11
CA PRO A 62 -34.82 -29.34 -48.38
C PRO A 62 -34.06 -30.18 -49.40
N GLY A 63 -33.28 -29.51 -50.28
CA GLY A 63 -32.66 -30.18 -51.48
C GLY A 63 -31.81 -31.40 -51.11
N ARG A 64 -31.14 -31.40 -50.00
CA ARG A 64 -30.30 -32.52 -49.53
C ARG A 64 -31.07 -33.80 -49.18
N PHE A 65 -32.36 -33.72 -48.94
CA PHE A 65 -33.20 -34.87 -48.58
C PHE A 65 -34.09 -35.40 -49.74
N ARG A 66 -34.20 -34.67 -50.85
CA ARG A 66 -35.12 -35.02 -51.97
C ARG A 66 -34.84 -36.39 -52.55
N GLY A 67 -33.58 -36.73 -52.85
CA GLY A 67 -33.22 -38.03 -53.43
C GLY A 67 -33.53 -39.22 -52.51
N LEU A 68 -33.33 -39.03 -51.16
CA LEU A 68 -33.68 -40.06 -50.18
C LEU A 68 -35.21 -40.20 -50.03
N HIS A 69 -35.96 -39.10 -50.13
CA HIS A 69 -37.40 -39.08 -49.96
C HIS A 69 -38.10 -39.91 -51.06
N ALA A 70 -37.72 -39.79 -52.31
CA ALA A 70 -38.29 -40.60 -53.45
C ALA A 70 -38.15 -42.08 -53.16
N GLY A 71 -37.00 -42.57 -52.74
CA GLY A 71 -36.75 -43.94 -52.32
C GLY A 71 -37.61 -44.41 -51.16
N HIS A 72 -37.84 -43.56 -50.18
CA HIS A 72 -38.68 -43.86 -49.00
C HIS A 72 -40.15 -43.98 -49.41
N VAL A 73 -40.67 -43.11 -50.26
CA VAL A 73 -42.04 -43.16 -50.75
C VAL A 73 -42.28 -44.43 -51.56
N ALA A 74 -41.39 -44.80 -52.49
CA ALA A 74 -41.49 -46.04 -53.27
C ALA A 74 -41.46 -47.27 -52.35
N GLY A 75 -40.56 -47.31 -51.36
CA GLY A 75 -40.52 -48.40 -50.39
C GLY A 75 -41.78 -48.54 -49.54
N PHE A 76 -42.37 -47.38 -49.12
CA PHE A 76 -43.65 -47.38 -48.38
C PHE A 76 -44.83 -47.82 -49.28
N ALA A 77 -44.83 -47.40 -50.53
CA ALA A 77 -45.85 -47.82 -51.50
C ALA A 77 -45.92 -49.37 -51.64
N ALA A 78 -44.76 -50.01 -51.80
CA ALA A 78 -44.64 -51.44 -51.99
C ALA A 78 -44.80 -52.29 -50.72
N GLY A 79 -44.61 -51.71 -49.55
CA GLY A 79 -44.67 -52.40 -48.25
C GLY A 79 -46.09 -52.79 -47.82
N ALA A 80 -46.23 -53.67 -46.84
CA ALA A 80 -47.54 -54.09 -46.27
C ALA A 80 -48.12 -53.08 -45.23
N VAL A 81 -47.30 -52.18 -44.73
CA VAL A 81 -47.68 -51.18 -43.66
C VAL A 81 -48.53 -50.09 -44.26
N THR A 82 -49.71 -49.82 -43.70
CA THR A 82 -50.67 -48.82 -44.22
C THR A 82 -50.49 -47.43 -43.55
N SER A 83 -49.83 -47.33 -42.36
CA SER A 83 -49.52 -46.09 -41.72
C SER A 83 -48.19 -46.18 -40.97
N LYS A 84 -47.43 -45.06 -40.91
CA LYS A 84 -46.13 -44.99 -40.26
C LYS A 84 -45.90 -43.61 -39.69
N SER A 85 -45.45 -43.53 -38.41
CA SER A 85 -44.86 -42.30 -37.88
C SER A 85 -43.42 -42.16 -38.38
N MET A 86 -43.08 -41.00 -38.88
CA MET A 86 -41.74 -40.73 -39.40
C MET A 86 -40.77 -40.23 -38.31
N SER A 87 -41.27 -39.90 -37.13
CA SER A 87 -40.48 -39.43 -35.98
C SER A 87 -39.45 -40.46 -35.46
N GLU A 88 -39.65 -41.76 -35.76
CA GLU A 88 -38.70 -42.85 -35.38
C GLU A 88 -37.41 -42.84 -36.21
N ARG A 89 -37.31 -42.06 -37.27
CA ARG A 89 -36.16 -42.04 -38.22
C ARG A 89 -35.19 -40.87 -38.03
N GLY A 90 -35.34 -40.05 -36.94
CA GLY A 90 -34.52 -38.88 -36.70
C GLY A 90 -35.23 -37.58 -37.05
N GLN A 91 -34.49 -36.49 -37.13
CA GLN A 91 -35.03 -35.15 -37.40
C GLN A 91 -35.46 -35.01 -38.85
N ILE A 92 -36.70 -34.63 -39.08
CA ILE A 92 -37.26 -34.37 -40.41
C ILE A 92 -37.42 -32.86 -40.57
N PHE A 93 -37.02 -32.35 -41.73
CA PHE A 93 -37.09 -30.93 -42.03
C PHE A 93 -38.04 -30.67 -43.22
N GLY A 94 -38.89 -29.65 -43.05
CA GLY A 94 -39.66 -29.06 -44.12
C GLY A 94 -38.99 -27.80 -44.65
N LEU A 95 -39.35 -27.39 -45.88
CA LEU A 95 -38.88 -26.17 -46.52
C LEU A 95 -40.07 -25.26 -46.83
N ARG A 96 -40.09 -24.08 -46.24
CA ARG A 96 -41.13 -23.06 -46.52
C ARG A 96 -40.88 -22.37 -47.85
N LYS A 97 -41.89 -21.72 -48.41
CA LYS A 97 -41.79 -20.85 -49.60
C LYS A 97 -40.72 -19.78 -49.47
N SER A 98 -40.50 -19.27 -48.26
CA SER A 98 -39.44 -18.29 -47.93
C SER A 98 -38.01 -18.82 -48.05
N GLY A 99 -37.84 -20.15 -48.16
CA GLY A 99 -36.55 -20.81 -48.12
C GLY A 99 -36.13 -21.21 -46.70
N GLU A 100 -36.92 -20.92 -45.65
CA GLU A 100 -36.63 -21.35 -44.29
C GLU A 100 -36.82 -22.84 -44.12
N GLU A 101 -35.82 -23.53 -43.59
CA GLU A 101 -35.93 -24.90 -43.14
C GLU A 101 -36.43 -24.96 -41.71
N PHE A 102 -37.40 -25.80 -41.43
CA PHE A 102 -37.99 -25.94 -40.11
C PHE A 102 -38.20 -27.41 -39.73
N LEU A 103 -38.22 -27.69 -38.43
CA LEU A 103 -38.33 -29.06 -37.91
C LEU A 103 -39.79 -29.50 -37.90
N ILE A 104 -40.05 -30.70 -38.47
CA ILE A 104 -41.40 -31.28 -38.52
C ILE A 104 -41.46 -32.64 -37.86
N GLU A 105 -42.58 -32.93 -37.24
CA GLU A 105 -43.04 -34.30 -36.96
C GLU A 105 -44.05 -34.68 -38.04
N ALA A 106 -43.87 -35.84 -38.64
CA ALA A 106 -44.72 -36.28 -39.72
C ALA A 106 -45.25 -37.71 -39.50
N SER A 107 -46.50 -37.91 -39.85
CA SER A 107 -47.14 -39.25 -39.96
C SER A 107 -47.67 -39.45 -41.35
N LEU A 108 -47.38 -40.59 -41.94
CA LEU A 108 -47.74 -40.93 -43.29
C LEU A 108 -48.67 -42.12 -43.26
N SER A 109 -49.78 -42.05 -44.05
CA SER A 109 -50.68 -43.17 -44.29
C SER A 109 -50.93 -43.34 -45.80
N LYS A 110 -51.25 -44.56 -46.23
CA LYS A 110 -51.62 -44.86 -47.61
C LYS A 110 -53.00 -45.44 -47.67
N VAL A 111 -53.76 -44.99 -48.65
CA VAL A 111 -55.12 -45.44 -48.89
C VAL A 111 -55.31 -45.77 -50.38
N SER A 112 -55.93 -46.92 -50.69
CA SER A 112 -56.32 -47.31 -52.09
C SER A 112 -57.68 -46.70 -52.39
N THR A 113 -57.75 -45.86 -53.42
CA THR A 113 -58.97 -45.25 -53.92
C THR A 113 -59.31 -45.84 -55.28
N ALA A 114 -60.49 -45.51 -55.83
CA ALA A 114 -60.91 -45.91 -57.13
C ALA A 114 -60.00 -45.38 -58.27
N GLU A 115 -59.27 -44.29 -58.03
CA GLU A 115 -58.35 -43.57 -58.89
C GLU A 115 -56.87 -43.97 -58.69
N GLY A 116 -56.59 -44.87 -57.75
CA GLY A 116 -55.25 -45.33 -57.45
C GLY A 116 -54.87 -45.20 -55.98
N LEU A 117 -53.60 -45.45 -55.65
CA LEU A 117 -53.02 -45.32 -54.30
C LEU A 117 -52.68 -43.88 -54.02
N VAL A 118 -53.12 -43.34 -52.85
CA VAL A 118 -52.83 -42.02 -52.40
C VAL A 118 -52.15 -42.08 -51.05
N PHE A 119 -51.30 -41.07 -50.72
CA PHE A 119 -50.60 -40.94 -49.46
C PHE A 119 -51.11 -39.69 -48.74
N THR A 120 -51.50 -39.82 -47.47
CA THR A 120 -51.88 -38.72 -46.63
C THR A 120 -50.78 -38.52 -45.62
N THR A 121 -50.20 -37.31 -45.57
CA THR A 121 -49.16 -36.90 -44.60
C THR A 121 -49.75 -35.87 -43.71
N ILE A 122 -49.66 -36.08 -42.38
CA ILE A 122 -49.99 -35.10 -41.35
C ILE A 122 -48.66 -34.62 -40.78
N LEU A 123 -48.50 -33.30 -40.75
CA LEU A 123 -47.26 -32.64 -40.34
C LEU A 123 -47.53 -31.61 -39.25
N ARG A 124 -46.66 -31.58 -38.25
CA ARG A 124 -46.69 -30.58 -37.21
C ARG A 124 -45.34 -29.85 -37.18
N ASP A 125 -45.38 -28.51 -37.15
CA ASP A 125 -44.19 -27.70 -36.90
C ASP A 125 -43.86 -27.75 -35.40
N VAL A 126 -42.70 -28.30 -35.04
CA VAL A 126 -42.22 -28.44 -33.65
C VAL A 126 -41.03 -27.53 -33.35
N THR A 127 -40.72 -26.60 -34.25
CA THR A 127 -39.55 -25.73 -34.19
C THR A 127 -39.53 -24.89 -32.90
N VAL A 128 -40.66 -24.22 -32.59
CA VAL A 128 -40.76 -23.33 -31.40
C VAL A 128 -40.66 -24.16 -30.11
N ARG A 129 -41.40 -25.29 -30.06
CA ARG A 129 -41.37 -26.15 -28.86
C ARG A 129 -39.96 -26.70 -28.61
N ARG A 130 -39.29 -27.17 -29.65
CA ARG A 130 -37.94 -27.73 -29.55
C ARG A 130 -36.93 -26.67 -29.13
N ARG A 131 -36.96 -25.49 -29.76
CA ARG A 131 -36.09 -24.34 -29.37
C ARG A 131 -36.31 -23.92 -27.93
N SER A 132 -37.53 -23.95 -27.40
CA SER A 132 -37.81 -23.63 -26.00
C SER A 132 -37.23 -24.67 -25.06
N VAL A 133 -37.36 -25.96 -25.35
CA VAL A 133 -36.75 -27.05 -24.56
C VAL A 133 -35.24 -26.93 -24.58
N ASP A 134 -34.63 -26.77 -25.77
CA ASP A 134 -33.18 -26.65 -25.92
C ASP A 134 -32.63 -25.40 -25.16
N ARG A 135 -33.40 -24.32 -25.13
CA ARG A 135 -33.05 -23.10 -24.36
C ARG A 135 -33.03 -23.38 -22.86
N VAL A 136 -34.03 -24.07 -22.33
CA VAL A 136 -34.10 -24.45 -20.92
C VAL A 136 -32.91 -25.33 -20.55
N VAL A 137 -32.68 -26.40 -21.31
CA VAL A 137 -31.58 -27.33 -21.07
C VAL A 137 -30.21 -26.62 -21.08
N ARG A 138 -29.98 -25.77 -22.08
CA ARG A 138 -28.73 -24.98 -22.13
C ARG A 138 -28.62 -23.99 -20.96
N SER A 139 -29.74 -23.41 -20.51
CA SER A 139 -29.76 -22.51 -19.37
C SER A 139 -29.43 -23.25 -18.08
N GLU A 140 -30.00 -24.43 -17.88
CA GLU A 140 -29.72 -25.31 -16.73
C GLU A 140 -28.26 -25.76 -16.70
N GLU A 141 -27.70 -26.14 -17.84
CA GLU A 141 -26.31 -26.55 -17.95
C GLU A 141 -25.35 -25.40 -17.66
N ARG A 142 -25.63 -24.18 -18.16
CA ARG A 142 -24.85 -22.98 -17.85
C ARG A 142 -24.89 -22.66 -16.37
N LEU A 143 -26.07 -22.73 -15.76
CA LEU A 143 -26.24 -22.50 -14.33
C LEU A 143 -25.45 -23.52 -13.51
N ARG A 144 -25.51 -24.81 -13.87
CA ARG A 144 -24.77 -25.87 -13.20
C ARG A 144 -23.25 -25.64 -13.25
N ILE A 145 -22.71 -25.28 -14.43
CA ILE A 145 -21.30 -24.98 -14.60
C ILE A 145 -20.90 -23.76 -13.78
N ALA A 146 -21.73 -22.70 -13.77
CA ALA A 146 -21.48 -21.49 -12.99
C ALA A 146 -21.43 -21.77 -11.49
N LEU A 147 -22.37 -22.55 -10.96
CA LEU A 147 -22.40 -22.94 -9.55
C LEU A 147 -21.17 -23.78 -9.15
N GLN A 148 -20.78 -24.73 -10.01
CA GLN A 148 -19.57 -25.53 -9.77
C GLN A 148 -18.29 -24.69 -9.79
N SER A 149 -18.15 -23.81 -10.79
CA SER A 149 -16.97 -22.93 -10.91
C SER A 149 -16.85 -21.93 -9.78
N ALA A 150 -17.98 -21.48 -9.23
CA ALA A 150 -18.03 -20.55 -8.11
C ALA A 150 -17.96 -21.24 -6.73
N ALA A 151 -17.86 -22.57 -6.69
CA ALA A 151 -17.93 -23.40 -5.49
C ALA A 151 -19.15 -23.04 -4.62
N LEU A 152 -20.32 -22.92 -5.28
CA LEU A 152 -21.59 -22.55 -4.63
C LEU A 152 -22.48 -23.77 -4.45
N TYR A 153 -23.12 -23.83 -3.28
CA TYR A 153 -24.27 -24.68 -3.02
C TYR A 153 -25.49 -23.80 -2.83
N VAL A 154 -26.54 -24.04 -3.63
CA VAL A 154 -27.82 -23.29 -3.59
C VAL A 154 -28.93 -24.24 -3.18
N TYR A 155 -29.80 -23.77 -2.31
CA TYR A 155 -30.99 -24.53 -1.89
C TYR A 155 -32.23 -23.63 -1.84
N GLU A 156 -33.37 -24.25 -2.12
CA GLU A 156 -34.68 -23.62 -1.98
C GLU A 156 -35.57 -24.56 -1.16
N VAL A 157 -36.05 -24.06 -0.02
CA VAL A 157 -37.03 -24.74 0.83
C VAL A 157 -38.41 -24.18 0.50
N ASP A 158 -39.30 -24.99 -0.03
CA ASP A 158 -40.71 -24.65 -0.23
C ASP A 158 -41.51 -25.14 0.98
N TYR A 159 -41.91 -24.23 1.85
CA TYR A 159 -42.65 -24.56 3.07
C TYR A 159 -44.07 -25.01 2.79
N ARG A 160 -44.66 -24.64 1.63
CA ARG A 160 -46.01 -25.01 1.24
C ARG A 160 -46.08 -26.40 0.63
N ALA A 161 -45.11 -26.72 -0.22
CA ALA A 161 -45.00 -28.03 -0.86
C ALA A 161 -44.32 -29.05 0.03
N GLY A 162 -43.57 -28.66 1.09
CA GLY A 162 -42.75 -29.54 1.90
C GLY A 162 -41.60 -30.13 1.12
N THR A 163 -40.99 -29.36 0.22
CA THR A 163 -39.92 -29.86 -0.68
C THR A 163 -38.66 -29.02 -0.56
N LEU A 164 -37.52 -29.70 -0.83
CA LEU A 164 -36.20 -29.06 -0.88
C LEU A 164 -35.62 -29.25 -2.28
N PHE A 165 -35.36 -28.15 -2.95
CA PHE A 165 -34.58 -28.13 -4.19
C PHE A 165 -33.12 -27.80 -3.86
N LYS A 166 -32.16 -28.46 -4.54
CA LYS A 166 -30.72 -28.29 -4.34
C LYS A 166 -30.00 -28.21 -5.66
N ALA A 167 -28.98 -27.36 -5.72
CA ALA A 167 -28.08 -27.24 -6.87
C ALA A 167 -26.67 -26.87 -6.40
N GLY A 168 -25.65 -27.36 -7.13
CA GLY A 168 -24.24 -27.15 -6.78
C GLY A 168 -23.59 -28.34 -6.11
N ILE A 169 -22.50 -28.12 -5.38
CA ILE A 169 -21.63 -29.18 -4.81
C ILE A 169 -21.96 -29.35 -3.34
N GLU A 170 -22.96 -30.14 -3.00
CA GLU A 170 -23.39 -30.38 -1.62
C GLU A 170 -22.31 -31.07 -0.79
N GLU A 171 -21.62 -32.07 -1.37
CA GLU A 171 -20.59 -32.87 -0.68
C GLU A 171 -19.38 -32.01 -0.26
N ALA A 172 -19.14 -30.85 -0.89
CA ALA A 172 -18.10 -29.94 -0.48
C ALA A 172 -18.39 -29.31 0.91
N PHE A 173 -19.65 -29.14 1.24
CA PHE A 173 -20.08 -28.44 2.46
C PHE A 173 -20.49 -29.41 3.56
N PHE A 174 -21.21 -30.48 3.23
CA PHE A 174 -21.82 -31.38 4.18
C PHE A 174 -21.34 -32.81 3.99
N ASP A 175 -21.19 -33.53 5.06
CA ASP A 175 -20.76 -34.94 5.11
C ASP A 175 -21.91 -35.93 4.85
N ARG A 176 -23.14 -35.44 4.73
CA ARG A 176 -24.31 -36.19 4.29
C ARG A 176 -25.28 -35.29 3.51
N PRO A 177 -26.14 -35.85 2.67
CA PRO A 177 -27.17 -35.10 1.99
C PRO A 177 -28.11 -34.38 2.98
N VAL A 178 -28.35 -33.07 2.73
CA VAL A 178 -29.31 -32.26 3.50
C VAL A 178 -30.72 -32.62 3.05
N THR A 179 -31.64 -32.77 3.99
CA THR A 179 -33.05 -33.09 3.72
C THR A 179 -33.95 -31.89 4.06
N TYR A 180 -35.22 -31.97 3.57
CA TYR A 180 -36.23 -30.97 3.97
C TYR A 180 -36.44 -30.96 5.48
N ASP A 181 -36.51 -32.13 6.11
CA ASP A 181 -36.74 -32.28 7.55
C ASP A 181 -35.62 -31.66 8.39
N ASP A 182 -34.37 -31.74 7.95
CA ASP A 182 -33.24 -31.08 8.62
C ASP A 182 -33.46 -29.55 8.70
N LEU A 183 -33.80 -28.91 7.57
CA LEU A 183 -33.99 -27.47 7.50
C LEU A 183 -35.33 -27.00 8.07
N ALA A 184 -36.36 -27.86 8.03
CA ALA A 184 -37.63 -27.58 8.66
C ALA A 184 -37.55 -27.65 10.20
N ALA A 185 -36.74 -28.57 10.73
CA ALA A 185 -36.47 -28.68 12.16
C ALA A 185 -35.59 -27.53 12.67
N ASP A 186 -34.50 -27.24 11.98
CA ASP A 186 -33.58 -26.15 12.33
C ASP A 186 -32.93 -25.54 11.07
N ILE A 187 -33.28 -24.31 10.73
CA ILE A 187 -32.68 -23.61 9.59
C ILE A 187 -31.17 -23.32 9.79
N TRP A 188 -30.68 -23.44 11.03
CA TRP A 188 -29.26 -23.25 11.36
C TRP A 188 -28.48 -24.56 11.38
N TRP A 189 -29.09 -25.67 10.96
CA TRP A 189 -28.48 -27.00 10.98
C TRP A 189 -27.07 -27.04 10.37
N GLY A 190 -26.84 -26.34 9.26
CA GLY A 190 -25.54 -26.26 8.60
C GLY A 190 -24.55 -25.31 9.25
N VAL A 191 -24.96 -24.52 10.23
CA VAL A 191 -24.12 -23.54 10.94
C VAL A 191 -23.57 -24.19 12.20
N ARG A 192 -22.28 -24.04 12.47
CA ARG A 192 -21.67 -24.57 13.70
C ARG A 192 -22.34 -23.97 14.95
N PRO A 193 -22.65 -24.75 15.98
CA PRO A 193 -23.50 -24.33 17.12
C PRO A 193 -23.05 -23.06 17.85
N ASP A 194 -21.75 -22.84 17.97
CA ASP A 194 -21.17 -21.63 18.60
C ASP A 194 -21.44 -20.35 17.83
N TYR A 195 -21.87 -20.44 16.55
CA TYR A 195 -22.29 -19.32 15.71
C TYR A 195 -23.80 -19.09 15.66
N HIS A 196 -24.64 -19.98 16.26
CA HIS A 196 -26.09 -19.89 16.19
C HIS A 196 -26.65 -18.54 16.70
N GLU A 197 -26.14 -18.04 17.83
CA GLU A 197 -26.63 -16.76 18.36
C GLU A 197 -26.31 -15.58 17.44
N ARG A 198 -25.15 -15.61 16.80
CA ARG A 198 -24.76 -14.61 15.80
C ARG A 198 -25.64 -14.71 14.55
N ALA A 199 -25.94 -15.92 14.10
CA ALA A 199 -26.82 -16.19 12.96
C ALA A 199 -28.24 -15.67 13.24
N LYS A 200 -28.82 -16.00 14.40
CA LYS A 200 -30.14 -15.53 14.84
C LYS A 200 -30.19 -14.00 14.97
N ALA A 201 -29.14 -13.36 15.45
CA ALA A 201 -29.07 -11.92 15.56
C ALA A 201 -29.08 -11.26 14.17
N ARG A 202 -28.29 -11.79 13.21
CA ARG A 202 -28.26 -11.33 11.81
C ARG A 202 -29.62 -11.56 11.13
N TRP A 203 -30.24 -12.70 11.36
CA TRP A 203 -31.59 -13.00 10.82
C TRP A 203 -32.66 -12.04 11.34
N ARG A 204 -32.61 -11.73 12.64
CA ARG A 204 -33.51 -10.73 13.23
C ARG A 204 -33.32 -9.34 12.62
N ALA A 205 -32.08 -8.95 12.36
CA ALA A 205 -31.76 -7.70 11.67
C ALA A 205 -32.33 -7.71 10.25
N TYR A 206 -32.07 -8.74 9.44
CA TYR A 206 -32.65 -8.93 8.11
C TYR A 206 -34.18 -8.78 8.11
N ARG A 207 -34.87 -9.47 9.03
CA ARG A 207 -36.33 -9.41 9.17
C ARG A 207 -36.85 -8.02 9.53
N LYS A 208 -36.05 -7.20 10.21
CA LYS A 208 -36.44 -5.85 10.66
C LYS A 208 -36.11 -4.77 9.65
N THR A 209 -34.96 -4.85 8.99
CA THR A 209 -34.43 -3.78 8.13
C THR A 209 -34.56 -4.07 6.64
N GLY A 210 -34.78 -5.34 6.25
CA GLY A 210 -34.76 -5.77 4.85
C GLY A 210 -33.32 -5.87 4.25
N GLU A 211 -32.29 -5.63 5.06
CA GLU A 211 -30.92 -5.84 4.60
C GLU A 211 -30.65 -7.32 4.29
N PRO A 212 -29.95 -7.66 3.21
CA PRO A 212 -29.70 -9.04 2.84
C PRO A 212 -29.05 -9.83 3.99
N PHE A 213 -29.54 -11.04 4.27
CA PHE A 213 -28.89 -11.92 5.22
C PHE A 213 -27.57 -12.43 4.65
N ARG A 214 -26.49 -12.18 5.38
CA ARG A 214 -25.16 -12.72 5.07
C ARG A 214 -24.43 -13.07 6.36
N LEU A 215 -23.83 -14.25 6.39
CA LEU A 215 -23.09 -14.76 7.55
C LEU A 215 -21.91 -15.62 7.11
N GLU A 216 -20.71 -15.18 7.42
CA GLU A 216 -19.53 -16.04 7.33
C GLU A 216 -19.35 -16.80 8.64
N CYS A 217 -19.37 -18.12 8.57
CA CYS A 217 -19.17 -18.97 9.73
C CYS A 217 -18.66 -20.38 9.34
N PRO A 218 -18.06 -21.10 10.28
CA PRO A 218 -17.72 -22.51 10.08
C PRO A 218 -18.99 -23.34 9.89
N ILE A 219 -18.91 -24.29 8.97
CA ILE A 219 -19.98 -25.25 8.71
C ILE A 219 -19.95 -26.34 9.76
N ASN A 220 -21.13 -26.80 10.16
CA ASN A 220 -21.29 -27.90 11.08
C ASN A 220 -21.06 -29.25 10.37
N ARG A 221 -19.87 -29.83 10.57
CA ARG A 221 -19.48 -31.13 9.98
C ARG A 221 -19.17 -32.16 11.05
N LEU A 222 -19.63 -33.38 10.85
CA LEU A 222 -19.39 -34.50 11.78
C LEU A 222 -18.01 -35.13 11.57
N ASP A 223 -17.41 -34.96 10.37
CA ASP A 223 -16.08 -35.50 10.06
C ASP A 223 -14.93 -34.64 10.65
N GLY A 224 -15.24 -33.53 11.31
CA GLY A 224 -14.28 -32.62 11.92
C GLY A 224 -13.51 -31.72 10.94
N ALA A 225 -13.81 -31.78 9.65
CA ALA A 225 -13.22 -30.87 8.68
C ALA A 225 -13.73 -29.45 8.90
N GLU A 226 -12.82 -28.48 9.00
CA GLU A 226 -13.17 -27.07 9.14
C GLU A 226 -13.30 -26.41 7.78
N ILE A 227 -14.55 -26.18 7.38
CA ILE A 227 -14.95 -25.45 6.17
C ILE A 227 -15.66 -24.17 6.57
N TRP A 228 -15.26 -23.06 5.98
CA TRP A 228 -15.91 -21.77 6.19
C TRP A 228 -16.88 -21.49 5.06
N GLY A 229 -18.16 -21.34 5.41
CA GLY A 229 -19.22 -20.97 4.48
C GLY A 229 -19.60 -19.49 4.60
N ASP A 230 -19.75 -18.81 3.47
CA ASP A 230 -20.45 -17.53 3.38
C ASP A 230 -21.92 -17.82 3.03
N PHE A 231 -22.77 -17.75 4.02
CA PHE A 231 -24.20 -18.02 3.91
C PHE A 231 -24.95 -16.76 3.51
N THR A 232 -25.70 -16.84 2.43
CA THR A 232 -26.69 -15.82 2.05
C THR A 232 -28.07 -16.47 1.99
N ALA A 233 -29.10 -15.74 2.40
CA ALA A 233 -30.47 -16.24 2.35
C ALA A 233 -31.50 -15.13 2.17
N GLU A 234 -32.58 -15.48 1.46
CA GLU A 234 -33.73 -14.62 1.22
C GLU A 234 -35.01 -15.40 1.53
N LEU A 235 -35.89 -14.79 2.33
CA LEU A 235 -37.20 -15.36 2.70
C LEU A 235 -38.30 -14.71 1.89
N VAL A 236 -38.91 -15.49 1.01
CA VAL A 236 -40.12 -15.08 0.27
C VAL A 236 -41.35 -15.36 1.15
N GLN A 237 -42.18 -14.36 1.33
CA GLN A 237 -43.39 -14.45 2.15
C GLN A 237 -44.65 -14.26 1.28
N ASP A 238 -45.77 -14.81 1.74
CA ASP A 238 -47.09 -14.53 1.17
C ASP A 238 -47.59 -13.13 1.57
N PRO A 239 -48.72 -12.64 0.99
CA PRO A 239 -49.29 -11.35 1.37
C PRO A 239 -49.72 -11.24 2.84
N GLN A 240 -49.84 -12.36 3.55
CA GLN A 240 -50.16 -12.45 4.96
C GLN A 240 -48.91 -12.50 5.86
N GLY A 241 -47.68 -12.44 5.26
CA GLY A 241 -46.42 -12.43 5.97
C GLY A 241 -45.96 -13.82 6.43
N GLN A 242 -46.61 -14.91 5.95
CA GLN A 242 -46.19 -16.27 6.25
C GLN A 242 -45.03 -16.69 5.34
N PRO A 243 -44.06 -17.47 5.84
CA PRO A 243 -42.96 -18.02 5.03
C PRO A 243 -43.53 -18.88 3.89
N LEU A 244 -43.22 -18.51 2.65
CA LEU A 244 -43.57 -19.28 1.47
C LEU A 244 -42.35 -20.12 0.99
N ARG A 245 -41.24 -19.46 0.81
CA ARG A 245 -39.97 -20.11 0.36
C ARG A 245 -38.80 -19.43 1.02
N LEU A 246 -37.76 -20.23 1.32
CA LEU A 246 -36.45 -19.77 1.74
C LEU A 246 -35.45 -20.17 0.65
N ILE A 247 -34.80 -19.18 0.04
CA ILE A 247 -33.75 -19.39 -0.95
C ILE A 247 -32.44 -19.05 -0.28
N GLY A 248 -31.47 -19.98 -0.29
CA GLY A 248 -30.16 -19.78 0.31
C GLY A 248 -29.04 -20.22 -0.61
N ALA A 249 -27.89 -19.61 -0.43
CA ALA A 249 -26.66 -20.02 -1.06
C ALA A 249 -25.53 -20.04 -0.04
N ILE A 250 -24.63 -21.00 -0.21
CA ILE A 250 -23.42 -21.15 0.62
C ILE A 250 -22.24 -21.18 -0.34
N GLN A 251 -21.25 -20.32 -0.10
CA GLN A 251 -19.99 -20.30 -0.82
C GLN A 251 -18.87 -20.79 0.10
N ASP A 252 -18.00 -21.67 -0.41
CA ASP A 252 -16.79 -22.06 0.33
C ASP A 252 -15.76 -20.91 0.23
N VAL A 253 -15.49 -20.30 1.37
CA VAL A 253 -14.50 -19.21 1.52
C VAL A 253 -13.28 -19.65 2.34
N THR A 254 -13.12 -20.97 2.58
CA THR A 254 -12.05 -21.54 3.41
C THR A 254 -10.66 -21.17 2.89
N ALA A 255 -10.43 -21.35 1.59
CA ALA A 255 -9.14 -21.03 0.97
C ALA A 255 -8.84 -19.54 1.02
N GLN A 256 -9.83 -18.71 0.74
CA GLN A 256 -9.71 -17.24 0.79
C GLN A 256 -9.37 -16.76 2.20
N ARG A 257 -10.06 -17.31 3.21
CA ARG A 257 -9.84 -16.98 4.62
C ARG A 257 -8.46 -17.40 5.11
N ARG A 258 -8.05 -18.65 4.81
CA ARG A 258 -6.70 -19.14 5.15
C ARG A 258 -5.61 -18.28 4.51
N ALA A 259 -5.79 -17.86 3.27
CA ALA A 259 -4.85 -16.97 2.61
C ALA A 259 -4.77 -15.58 3.28
N ALA A 260 -5.93 -15.02 3.65
CA ALA A 260 -6.00 -13.75 4.37
C ALA A 260 -5.35 -13.83 5.75
N ASP A 261 -5.63 -14.89 6.53
CA ASP A 261 -5.04 -15.11 7.85
C ASP A 261 -3.52 -15.34 7.77
N ALA A 262 -3.05 -16.11 6.78
CA ALA A 262 -1.62 -16.31 6.53
C ALA A 262 -0.91 -15.00 6.14
N MET A 263 -1.54 -14.18 5.30
CA MET A 263 -1.01 -12.87 4.92
C MET A 263 -0.95 -11.91 6.12
N ALA A 264 -1.99 -11.85 6.93
CA ALA A 264 -2.03 -11.05 8.15
C ALA A 264 -0.94 -11.48 9.15
N SER A 265 -0.76 -12.80 9.35
CA SER A 265 0.29 -13.34 10.22
C SER A 265 1.70 -13.04 9.68
N ALA A 266 1.93 -13.18 8.38
CA ALA A 266 3.20 -12.85 7.75
C ALA A 266 3.52 -11.36 7.87
N MET A 267 2.52 -10.48 7.67
CA MET A 267 2.67 -9.03 7.81
C MET A 267 3.02 -8.64 9.26
N ALA A 268 2.28 -9.17 10.24
CA ALA A 268 2.57 -8.93 11.65
C ALA A 268 3.98 -9.40 12.07
N SER A 269 4.42 -10.56 11.55
CA SER A 269 5.78 -11.06 11.80
C SER A 269 6.86 -10.17 11.18
N ALA A 270 6.64 -9.67 9.95
CA ALA A 270 7.55 -8.77 9.27
C ALA A 270 7.64 -7.41 9.99
N GLU A 271 6.52 -6.86 10.44
CA GLU A 271 6.47 -5.62 11.23
C GLU A 271 7.20 -5.76 12.57
N ALA A 272 6.97 -6.87 13.28
CA ALA A 272 7.65 -7.17 14.54
C ALA A 272 9.18 -7.29 14.35
N ALA A 273 9.62 -7.99 13.30
CA ALA A 273 11.04 -8.13 12.97
C ALA A 273 11.68 -6.78 12.62
N ASN A 274 10.98 -5.91 11.86
CA ASN A 274 11.47 -4.58 11.51
C ASN A 274 11.56 -3.65 12.73
N ALA A 275 10.56 -3.70 13.62
CA ALA A 275 10.58 -2.96 14.88
C ALA A 275 11.74 -3.40 15.79
N ALA A 276 11.99 -4.72 15.91
CA ALA A 276 13.10 -5.27 16.68
C ALA A 276 14.46 -4.85 16.09
N LYS A 277 14.62 -4.88 14.74
CA LYS A 277 15.82 -4.40 14.04
C LYS A 277 16.11 -2.93 14.37
N SER A 278 15.09 -2.07 14.31
CA SER A 278 15.23 -0.64 14.58
C SER A 278 15.59 -0.36 16.04
N ALA A 279 14.94 -1.04 16.99
CA ALA A 279 15.25 -0.92 18.42
C ALA A 279 16.68 -1.38 18.74
N PHE A 280 17.10 -2.51 18.15
CA PHE A 280 18.46 -3.01 18.31
C PHE A 280 19.52 -2.01 17.81
N LEU A 281 19.32 -1.44 16.60
CA LEU A 281 20.25 -0.44 16.04
C LEU A 281 20.29 0.84 16.90
N ALA A 282 19.15 1.30 17.42
CA ALA A 282 19.11 2.46 18.32
C ALA A 282 19.91 2.21 19.60
N THR A 283 19.72 1.06 20.25
CA THR A 283 20.46 0.68 21.46
C THR A 283 21.96 0.55 21.17
N MET A 284 22.33 -0.18 20.12
CA MET A 284 23.74 -0.37 19.73
C MET A 284 24.44 0.96 19.43
N SER A 285 23.73 1.92 18.82
CA SER A 285 24.31 3.25 18.58
C SER A 285 24.65 3.98 19.88
N HIS A 286 23.75 3.93 20.85
CA HIS A 286 24.01 4.53 22.17
C HIS A 286 25.22 3.87 22.85
N GLU A 287 25.28 2.53 22.85
CA GLU A 287 26.35 1.75 23.45
C GLU A 287 27.72 1.95 22.77
N ILE A 288 27.75 2.25 21.48
CA ILE A 288 28.98 2.55 20.72
C ILE A 288 29.35 4.03 20.86
N ARG A 289 28.39 4.94 20.85
CA ARG A 289 28.63 6.39 20.94
C ARG A 289 29.31 6.79 22.24
N THR A 290 28.89 6.23 23.36
CA THR A 290 29.41 6.57 24.69
C THR A 290 30.92 6.33 24.81
N PRO A 291 31.49 5.13 24.59
CA PRO A 291 32.94 4.92 24.65
C PRO A 291 33.70 5.70 23.57
N LEU A 292 33.10 5.88 22.38
CA LEU A 292 33.74 6.61 21.29
C LEU A 292 33.87 8.10 21.58
N ASN A 293 32.84 8.73 22.18
CA ASN A 293 32.93 10.10 22.66
C ASN A 293 34.00 10.27 23.74
N GLY A 294 34.17 9.26 24.60
CA GLY A 294 35.27 9.26 25.59
C GLY A 294 36.65 9.25 24.93
N VAL A 295 36.84 8.40 23.89
CA VAL A 295 38.11 8.36 23.12
C VAL A 295 38.37 9.70 22.43
N LEU A 296 37.36 10.27 21.79
CA LEU A 296 37.47 11.56 21.09
C LEU A 296 37.73 12.73 22.07
N GLY A 297 37.03 12.77 23.20
CA GLY A 297 37.24 13.77 24.21
C GLY A 297 38.66 13.72 24.78
N MET A 298 39.16 12.52 25.05
CA MET A 298 40.53 12.35 25.50
C MET A 298 41.54 12.75 24.42
N ALA A 299 41.31 12.40 23.15
CA ALA A 299 42.12 12.84 22.03
C ALA A 299 42.13 14.37 21.88
N GLN A 300 40.96 15.03 22.07
CA GLN A 300 40.88 16.51 22.07
C GLN A 300 41.65 17.15 23.23
N ALA A 301 41.58 16.54 24.40
CA ALA A 301 42.35 17.00 25.56
C ALA A 301 43.86 16.89 25.32
N MET A 302 44.33 15.72 24.85
CA MET A 302 45.74 15.51 24.55
C MET A 302 46.27 16.41 23.44
N ALA A 303 45.43 16.83 22.46
CA ALA A 303 45.83 17.71 21.36
C ALA A 303 46.28 19.13 21.83
N ARG A 304 46.07 19.48 23.11
CA ARG A 304 46.49 20.76 23.70
C ARG A 304 47.73 20.67 24.55
N ASP A 305 48.25 19.44 24.75
CA ASP A 305 49.52 19.25 25.46
C ASP A 305 50.68 19.54 24.52
N ASP A 306 51.89 19.70 25.06
CA ASP A 306 53.11 19.81 24.27
C ASP A 306 53.48 18.47 23.64
N LEU A 307 52.96 18.24 22.40
CA LEU A 307 53.14 17.02 21.64
C LEU A 307 54.28 17.15 20.63
N SER A 308 55.04 16.10 20.46
CA SER A 308 55.93 15.99 19.28
C SER A 308 55.09 15.84 18.02
N ASP A 309 55.66 16.22 16.86
CA ASP A 309 55.00 16.08 15.53
C ASP A 309 54.44 14.68 15.29
N ILE A 310 55.17 13.64 15.74
CA ILE A 310 54.76 12.24 15.60
C ILE A 310 53.53 11.95 16.47
N GLN A 311 53.46 12.49 17.69
CA GLN A 311 52.33 12.32 18.61
C GLN A 311 51.12 13.08 18.10
N ALA A 312 51.30 14.32 17.64
CA ALA A 312 50.24 15.12 17.02
C ALA A 312 49.62 14.42 15.82
N ASN A 313 50.45 13.88 14.88
CA ASN A 313 49.97 13.12 13.74
C ASN A 313 49.20 11.84 14.13
N ARG A 314 49.68 11.10 15.14
CA ARG A 314 48.97 9.90 15.63
C ARG A 314 47.63 10.26 16.26
N LEU A 315 47.57 11.33 17.01
CA LEU A 315 46.37 11.84 17.65
C LEU A 315 45.34 12.30 16.61
N ASP A 316 45.79 12.97 15.55
CA ASP A 316 44.96 13.36 14.42
C ASP A 316 44.34 12.13 13.72
N VAL A 317 45.09 11.05 13.54
CA VAL A 317 44.57 9.78 13.00
C VAL A 317 43.49 9.19 13.91
N ILE A 318 43.69 9.18 15.23
CA ILE A 318 42.70 8.68 16.19
C ILE A 318 41.43 9.52 16.12
N ARG A 319 41.56 10.86 16.15
CA ARG A 319 40.44 11.79 16.08
C ARG A 319 39.63 11.62 14.79
N HIS A 320 40.27 11.65 13.63
CA HIS A 320 39.62 11.47 12.34
C HIS A 320 38.92 10.10 12.20
N SER A 321 39.55 9.04 12.72
CA SER A 321 38.98 7.69 12.72
C SER A 321 37.71 7.62 13.60
N GLY A 322 37.76 8.23 14.76
CA GLY A 322 36.61 8.29 15.67
C GLY A 322 35.44 9.12 15.11
N GLU A 323 35.74 10.30 14.54
CA GLU A 323 34.75 11.15 13.86
C GLU A 323 34.10 10.42 12.68
N ALA A 324 34.89 9.72 11.87
CA ALA A 324 34.39 8.91 10.75
C ALA A 324 33.48 7.78 11.23
N LEU A 325 33.82 7.10 12.35
CA LEU A 325 32.99 6.04 12.90
C LEU A 325 31.66 6.56 13.45
N LEU A 326 31.64 7.74 14.10
CA LEU A 326 30.41 8.40 14.52
C LEU A 326 29.52 8.77 13.34
N ALA A 327 30.10 9.28 12.26
CA ALA A 327 29.36 9.60 11.04
C ALA A 327 28.69 8.35 10.46
N ILE A 328 29.45 7.23 10.34
CA ILE A 328 28.92 5.95 9.86
C ILE A 328 27.75 5.47 10.74
N LEU A 329 27.92 5.54 12.06
CA LEU A 329 26.90 5.10 13.01
C LEU A 329 25.62 5.91 12.89
N ASN A 330 25.73 7.23 12.74
CA ASN A 330 24.59 8.12 12.53
C ASN A 330 23.92 7.86 11.17
N ASP A 331 24.70 7.62 10.11
CA ASP A 331 24.18 7.25 8.78
C ASP A 331 23.35 5.95 8.83
N VAL A 332 23.83 4.91 9.52
CA VAL A 332 23.11 3.64 9.67
C VAL A 332 21.82 3.83 10.47
N LEU A 333 21.85 4.66 11.52
CA LEU A 333 20.64 4.99 12.30
C LEU A 333 19.63 5.79 11.48
N ASP A 334 20.07 6.81 10.74
CA ASP A 334 19.18 7.61 9.89
C ASP A 334 18.53 6.70 8.84
N LEU A 335 19.29 5.81 8.18
CA LEU A 335 18.76 4.85 7.23
C LEU A 335 17.71 3.92 7.88
N SER A 336 17.99 3.40 9.08
CA SER A 336 17.05 2.53 9.80
C SER A 336 15.75 3.25 10.18
N LYS A 337 15.81 4.54 10.59
CA LYS A 337 14.62 5.36 10.87
C LYS A 337 13.80 5.62 9.61
N ILE A 338 14.49 5.86 8.49
CA ILE A 338 13.86 6.07 7.17
C ILE A 338 13.14 4.80 6.73
N GLU A 339 13.81 3.62 6.75
CA GLU A 339 13.22 2.33 6.38
C GLU A 339 11.99 1.98 7.25
N ALA A 340 11.99 2.38 8.51
CA ALA A 340 10.87 2.17 9.43
C ALA A 340 9.75 3.23 9.29
N GLY A 341 9.90 4.24 8.44
CA GLY A 341 8.95 5.36 8.30
C GLY A 341 8.84 6.23 9.56
N ARG A 342 9.90 6.25 10.40
CA ARG A 342 9.96 6.95 11.70
C ARG A 342 10.88 8.16 11.66
N LEU A 343 11.12 8.73 10.50
CA LEU A 343 11.88 9.98 10.41
C LEU A 343 10.95 11.14 10.73
N ASP A 344 11.14 11.73 11.90
CA ASP A 344 10.47 12.96 12.28
C ASP A 344 11.21 14.14 11.66
N LEU A 345 10.50 14.96 10.90
CA LEU A 345 11.00 16.23 10.35
C LEU A 345 10.51 17.38 11.22
N GLU A 346 11.41 18.32 11.48
CA GLU A 346 11.04 19.56 12.14
C GLU A 346 10.52 20.59 11.12
N GLU A 347 9.45 21.30 11.48
CA GLU A 347 8.98 22.44 10.70
C GLU A 347 9.20 23.71 11.52
N ILE A 348 10.42 24.28 11.41
CA ILE A 348 10.79 25.51 12.09
C ILE A 348 11.17 26.60 11.11
N GLU A 349 11.06 27.86 11.53
CA GLU A 349 11.54 28.99 10.74
C GLU A 349 13.06 29.10 10.86
N PHE A 350 13.73 29.15 9.71
CA PHE A 350 15.20 29.28 9.65
C PHE A 350 15.64 30.25 8.56
N SER A 351 16.87 30.77 8.69
CA SER A 351 17.53 31.57 7.66
C SER A 351 18.34 30.67 6.74
N LEU A 352 18.00 30.63 5.46
CA LEU A 352 18.80 29.89 4.48
C LEU A 352 20.17 30.54 4.30
N GLY A 353 20.26 31.87 4.41
CA GLY A 353 21.52 32.61 4.35
C GLY A 353 22.53 32.13 5.39
N GLU A 354 22.11 31.85 6.63
CA GLU A 354 23.00 31.32 7.68
C GLU A 354 23.53 29.92 7.34
N ILE A 355 22.70 29.05 6.78
CA ILE A 355 23.14 27.70 6.36
C ILE A 355 24.19 27.79 5.25
N LEU A 356 23.94 28.65 4.26
CA LEU A 356 24.85 28.86 3.13
C LEU A 356 26.16 29.51 3.55
N GLN A 357 26.13 30.51 4.43
CA GLN A 357 27.33 31.15 5.00
C GLN A 357 28.15 30.15 5.83
N GLY A 358 27.50 29.32 6.64
CA GLY A 358 28.18 28.25 7.39
C GLY A 358 28.87 27.25 6.47
N ALA A 359 28.19 26.85 5.37
CA ALA A 359 28.81 25.98 4.36
C ALA A 359 30.01 26.67 3.69
N GLN A 360 29.87 27.95 3.32
CA GLN A 360 30.96 28.73 2.70
C GLN A 360 32.18 28.80 3.62
N ALA A 361 32.00 29.15 4.89
CA ALA A 361 33.08 29.26 5.87
C ALA A 361 33.81 27.92 6.05
N THR A 362 33.06 26.84 6.18
CA THR A 362 33.63 25.49 6.39
C THR A 362 34.40 25.00 5.16
N PHE A 363 33.81 25.07 4.00
CA PHE A 363 34.36 24.42 2.81
C PHE A 363 35.38 25.25 2.04
N THR A 364 35.39 26.58 2.18
CA THR A 364 36.45 27.44 1.61
C THR A 364 37.83 27.06 2.19
N ALA A 365 37.93 26.83 3.50
CA ALA A 365 39.19 26.43 4.11
C ALA A 365 39.67 25.05 3.59
N ILE A 366 38.77 24.10 3.40
CA ILE A 366 39.06 22.76 2.90
C ILE A 366 39.49 22.82 1.42
N ALA A 367 38.77 23.60 0.60
CA ALA A 367 39.07 23.80 -0.80
C ALA A 367 40.46 24.43 -1.00
N ASN A 368 40.75 25.51 -0.27
CA ASN A 368 42.03 26.20 -0.31
C ASN A 368 43.21 25.25 0.05
N LYS A 369 43.04 24.40 1.07
CA LYS A 369 44.07 23.39 1.46
C LYS A 369 44.31 22.38 0.33
N LYS A 370 43.33 22.11 -0.51
CA LYS A 370 43.41 21.24 -1.69
C LYS A 370 43.81 21.98 -2.98
N GLY A 371 43.93 23.30 -2.97
CA GLY A 371 44.19 24.10 -4.17
C GLY A 371 43.00 24.20 -5.14
N LEU A 372 41.79 24.00 -4.65
CA LEU A 372 40.55 24.09 -5.44
C LEU A 372 39.88 25.46 -5.28
N SER A 373 39.22 25.94 -6.34
CA SER A 373 38.32 27.08 -6.25
C SER A 373 36.98 26.63 -5.66
N PHE A 374 36.46 27.39 -4.69
CA PHE A 374 35.14 27.17 -4.11
C PHE A 374 34.31 28.44 -4.20
N ALA A 375 33.20 28.38 -4.90
CA ALA A 375 32.27 29.48 -5.06
C ALA A 375 30.88 29.12 -4.53
N LEU A 376 30.21 30.08 -3.88
CA LEU A 376 28.84 29.93 -3.43
C LEU A 376 28.04 31.17 -3.86
N ASP A 377 27.05 30.96 -4.75
CA ASP A 377 26.12 31.96 -5.19
C ASP A 377 24.73 31.73 -4.61
N THR A 378 24.28 32.65 -3.81
CA THR A 378 22.98 32.58 -3.15
C THR A 378 21.80 32.87 -4.08
N GLY A 379 22.05 33.41 -5.28
CA GLY A 379 21.00 33.76 -6.27
C GLY A 379 19.83 34.58 -5.71
N GLY A 380 20.05 35.29 -4.58
CA GLY A 380 19.01 36.01 -3.86
C GLY A 380 18.12 35.13 -2.94
N ALA A 381 18.40 33.85 -2.81
CA ALA A 381 17.64 32.92 -1.93
C ALA A 381 18.09 33.03 -0.45
N THR A 382 18.18 34.24 0.09
CA THR A 382 18.64 34.52 1.47
C THR A 382 17.51 34.75 2.47
N GLY A 383 16.26 34.42 2.11
CA GLY A 383 15.08 34.63 2.94
C GLY A 383 14.97 33.67 4.14
N ARG A 384 13.88 33.85 4.91
CA ARG A 384 13.46 32.92 5.96
C ARG A 384 12.47 31.91 5.38
N TYR A 385 12.62 30.65 5.79
CA TYR A 385 11.83 29.53 5.28
C TYR A 385 11.36 28.65 6.45
N ALA A 386 10.24 27.99 6.29
CA ALA A 386 9.76 26.97 7.20
C ALA A 386 10.17 25.57 6.71
N GLY A 387 10.78 24.77 7.58
CA GLY A 387 11.27 23.42 7.27
C GLY A 387 12.32 22.96 8.27
N ASP A 388 13.08 21.91 7.92
CA ASP A 388 14.11 21.33 8.74
C ASP A 388 15.53 21.80 8.33
N PRO A 389 16.11 22.79 9.03
CA PRO A 389 17.45 23.31 8.71
C PRO A 389 18.56 22.28 8.94
N THR A 390 18.37 21.33 9.88
CA THR A 390 19.37 20.31 10.20
C THR A 390 19.49 19.31 9.05
N ARG A 391 18.34 18.87 8.52
CA ARG A 391 18.31 17.94 7.38
C ARG A 391 18.76 18.62 6.10
N LEU A 392 18.37 19.87 5.89
CA LEU A 392 18.85 20.66 4.75
C LEU A 392 20.39 20.82 4.77
N ARG A 393 20.95 21.13 5.94
CA ARG A 393 22.40 21.22 6.14
C ARG A 393 23.07 19.86 5.87
N GLN A 394 22.51 18.78 6.37
CA GLN A 394 23.02 17.42 6.17
C GLN A 394 23.11 17.08 4.66
N ILE A 395 22.05 17.36 3.89
CA ILE A 395 22.05 17.17 2.44
C ILE A 395 23.16 18.03 1.78
N LEU A 396 23.16 19.31 2.05
CA LEU A 396 24.08 20.27 1.43
C LEU A 396 25.55 19.92 1.72
N TYR A 397 25.87 19.65 3.00
CA TYR A 397 27.25 19.33 3.41
C TYR A 397 27.74 18.01 2.81
N ASN A 398 26.87 17.01 2.72
CA ASN A 398 27.19 15.75 2.06
C ASN A 398 27.51 15.93 0.57
N LEU A 399 26.71 16.72 -0.16
CA LEU A 399 26.95 17.00 -1.58
C LEU A 399 28.23 17.79 -1.81
N ILE A 400 28.48 18.85 -1.01
CA ILE A 400 29.71 19.67 -1.13
C ILE A 400 30.95 18.83 -0.79
N SER A 401 30.89 18.05 0.30
CA SER A 401 32.00 17.17 0.70
C SER A 401 32.34 16.18 -0.38
N ASN A 402 31.33 15.56 -1.03
CA ASN A 402 31.56 14.66 -2.16
C ASN A 402 32.16 15.40 -3.36
N ALA A 403 31.68 16.58 -3.72
CA ALA A 403 32.23 17.39 -4.80
C ALA A 403 33.73 17.70 -4.58
N LEU A 404 34.09 18.20 -3.39
CA LEU A 404 35.47 18.48 -3.02
C LEU A 404 36.35 17.21 -2.92
N LYS A 405 35.75 16.07 -2.61
CA LYS A 405 36.44 14.79 -2.52
C LYS A 405 36.84 14.26 -3.90
N PHE A 406 35.97 14.35 -4.88
CA PHE A 406 36.15 13.79 -6.22
C PHE A 406 36.70 14.79 -7.24
N THR A 407 36.97 16.03 -6.84
CA THR A 407 37.67 17.02 -7.63
C THR A 407 39.12 17.09 -7.18
N GLU A 408 40.08 16.77 -8.08
CA GLU A 408 41.51 16.86 -7.82
C GLU A 408 42.09 18.24 -8.23
N SER A 409 41.50 18.87 -9.25
CA SER A 409 41.86 20.21 -9.73
C SER A 409 40.64 20.87 -10.38
N GLY A 410 40.56 22.18 -10.30
CA GLY A 410 39.45 22.94 -10.84
C GLY A 410 38.58 23.59 -9.75
N GLU A 411 37.25 23.52 -9.90
CA GLU A 411 36.32 24.25 -9.04
C GLU A 411 35.13 23.43 -8.57
N VAL A 412 34.57 23.85 -7.44
CA VAL A 412 33.26 23.43 -6.94
C VAL A 412 32.39 24.68 -6.75
N CYS A 413 31.24 24.69 -7.38
CA CYS A 413 30.29 25.79 -7.33
C CYS A 413 28.97 25.33 -6.70
N VAL A 414 28.46 26.13 -5.75
CA VAL A 414 27.14 25.91 -5.13
C VAL A 414 26.24 27.08 -5.51
N THR A 415 25.07 26.79 -6.07
CA THR A 415 24.07 27.82 -6.38
C THR A 415 22.76 27.52 -5.67
N ALA A 416 22.10 28.57 -5.17
CA ALA A 416 20.80 28.49 -4.54
C ALA A 416 19.81 29.44 -5.23
N ALA A 417 18.63 28.92 -5.60
CA ALA A 417 17.55 29.71 -6.18
C ALA A 417 16.22 29.35 -5.55
N TYR A 418 15.39 30.33 -5.30
CA TYR A 418 14.04 30.12 -4.77
C TYR A 418 13.00 30.72 -5.72
N GLN A 419 12.11 29.87 -6.24
CA GLN A 419 11.06 30.29 -7.15
C GLN A 419 9.76 29.52 -6.88
N SER A 420 8.65 30.24 -6.82
CA SER A 420 7.30 29.65 -6.74
C SER A 420 7.12 28.61 -5.61
N GLY A 421 7.72 28.83 -4.45
CA GLY A 421 7.62 27.92 -3.32
C GLY A 421 8.61 26.74 -3.33
N ASN A 422 9.54 26.71 -4.28
CA ASN A 422 10.56 25.68 -4.39
C ASN A 422 11.96 26.25 -4.21
N LEU A 423 12.73 25.69 -3.29
CA LEU A 423 14.16 25.89 -3.17
C LEU A 423 14.88 24.92 -4.10
N ARG A 424 15.72 25.46 -4.98
CA ARG A 424 16.63 24.69 -5.83
C ARG A 424 18.06 24.96 -5.40
N LEU A 425 18.75 23.91 -4.95
CA LEU A 425 20.17 23.94 -4.65
C LEU A 425 20.91 23.11 -5.70
N GLN A 426 21.97 23.64 -6.26
CA GLN A 426 22.85 22.92 -7.19
C GLN A 426 24.26 22.92 -6.65
N VAL A 427 24.89 21.75 -6.67
CA VAL A 427 26.32 21.57 -6.39
C VAL A 427 26.95 21.05 -7.67
N VAL A 428 27.84 21.85 -8.25
CA VAL A 428 28.53 21.56 -9.50
C VAL A 428 30.01 21.35 -9.20
N ASP A 429 30.59 20.27 -9.67
CA ASP A 429 32.01 19.97 -9.58
C ASP A 429 32.61 19.73 -10.97
N THR A 430 33.89 20.05 -11.12
CA THR A 430 34.69 19.76 -12.33
C THR A 430 35.59 18.52 -12.13
N GLY A 431 35.10 17.57 -11.32
CA GLY A 431 35.85 16.37 -10.96
C GLY A 431 35.85 15.27 -12.03
N ILE A 432 36.12 14.06 -11.60
CA ILE A 432 36.26 12.88 -12.49
C ILE A 432 34.99 12.53 -13.26
N GLY A 433 33.82 12.96 -12.79
CA GLY A 433 32.52 12.57 -13.36
C GLY A 433 32.20 11.08 -13.23
N MET A 434 31.09 10.67 -13.81
CA MET A 434 30.54 9.30 -13.68
C MET A 434 29.99 8.77 -15.00
N THR A 435 30.02 7.43 -15.16
CA THR A 435 29.30 6.76 -16.27
C THR A 435 27.80 6.79 -16.04
N SER A 436 26.99 6.67 -17.09
CA SER A 436 25.53 6.54 -16.99
C SER A 436 25.09 5.34 -16.18
N GLU A 437 25.89 4.27 -16.15
CA GLU A 437 25.66 3.07 -15.32
C GLU A 437 25.87 3.38 -13.84
N ASN A 438 26.93 4.08 -13.49
CA ASN A 438 27.22 4.50 -12.12
C ASN A 438 26.17 5.49 -11.60
N VAL A 439 25.70 6.41 -12.43
CA VAL A 439 24.62 7.35 -12.09
C VAL A 439 23.34 6.60 -11.71
N LYS A 440 22.94 5.55 -12.45
CA LYS A 440 21.75 4.75 -12.13
C LYS A 440 21.86 4.03 -10.79
N ARG A 441 23.07 3.65 -10.38
CA ARG A 441 23.35 2.91 -9.14
C ARG A 441 23.74 3.79 -7.95
N LEU A 442 23.92 5.08 -8.17
CA LEU A 442 24.47 6.04 -7.21
C LEU A 442 23.69 6.11 -5.89
N PHE A 443 22.40 5.89 -5.93
CA PHE A 443 21.49 5.94 -4.78
C PHE A 443 21.14 4.54 -4.22
N SER A 444 21.94 3.50 -4.55
CA SER A 444 21.77 2.18 -3.95
C SER A 444 22.63 2.07 -2.67
N PRO A 445 22.09 1.55 -1.56
CA PRO A 445 22.83 1.44 -0.30
C PRO A 445 24.12 0.63 -0.45
N PHE A 446 25.19 1.08 0.22
CA PHE A 446 26.50 0.43 0.26
C PHE A 446 27.20 0.27 -1.10
N GLN A 447 26.74 0.95 -2.14
CA GLN A 447 27.40 0.95 -3.45
C GLN A 447 28.39 2.10 -3.57
N GLN A 448 29.57 1.76 -4.13
CA GLN A 448 30.65 2.70 -4.44
C GLN A 448 31.04 2.50 -5.89
N ALA A 449 31.42 3.57 -6.58
CA ALA A 449 31.59 3.58 -8.03
C ALA A 449 32.67 2.61 -8.55
N ASP A 450 33.75 2.31 -7.75
CA ASP A 450 34.80 1.34 -8.12
C ASP A 450 35.65 0.90 -6.92
N SER A 451 36.15 -0.35 -6.94
CA SER A 451 37.07 -0.90 -5.94
C SER A 451 38.47 -0.26 -5.96
N SER A 452 38.82 0.48 -7.00
CA SER A 452 40.10 1.21 -7.12
C SER A 452 40.01 2.60 -6.46
N THR A 453 38.86 3.26 -6.50
CA THR A 453 38.60 4.54 -5.82
C THR A 453 38.43 4.38 -4.31
N THR A 454 38.05 3.20 -3.83
CA THR A 454 37.88 2.87 -2.40
C THR A 454 39.17 3.01 -1.61
N ARG A 455 40.31 2.64 -2.22
CA ARG A 455 41.65 2.73 -1.57
C ARG A 455 42.17 4.16 -1.47
N ARG A 456 41.65 5.08 -2.30
CA ARG A 456 42.16 6.46 -2.40
C ARG A 456 41.25 7.48 -1.68
N PHE A 457 39.95 7.23 -1.63
CA PHE A 457 38.99 8.26 -1.19
C PHE A 457 38.00 7.83 -0.09
N GLY A 458 37.91 6.56 0.31
CA GLY A 458 37.07 6.05 1.41
C GLY A 458 35.64 6.61 1.47
N GLY A 459 34.70 5.91 2.09
CA GLY A 459 33.33 6.41 2.30
C GLY A 459 32.39 5.27 2.66
N THR A 460 31.21 5.56 3.23
CA THR A 460 30.21 4.56 3.64
C THR A 460 29.36 4.05 2.49
N GLY A 461 29.18 4.85 1.43
CA GLY A 461 28.20 4.63 0.39
C GLY A 461 26.75 4.87 0.83
N LEU A 462 26.55 5.45 2.01
CA LEU A 462 25.23 5.74 2.57
C LEU A 462 24.82 7.21 2.40
N GLY A 463 25.78 8.14 2.39
CA GLY A 463 25.47 9.58 2.43
C GLY A 463 24.53 10.04 1.32
N LEU A 464 24.73 9.63 0.06
CA LEU A 464 23.84 10.03 -1.04
C LEU A 464 22.47 9.36 -0.95
N VAL A 465 22.39 8.12 -0.47
CA VAL A 465 21.12 7.41 -0.22
C VAL A 465 20.31 8.16 0.82
N ILE A 466 20.96 8.53 1.93
CA ILE A 466 20.32 9.30 3.02
C ILE A 466 19.89 10.67 2.49
N SER A 467 20.75 11.39 1.76
CA SER A 467 20.41 12.70 1.19
C SER A 467 19.16 12.63 0.31
N ARG A 468 19.04 11.59 -0.53
CA ARG A 468 17.87 11.38 -1.38
C ARG A 468 16.61 11.14 -0.55
N HIS A 469 16.65 10.23 0.42
CA HIS A 469 15.49 9.95 1.27
C HIS A 469 15.09 11.16 2.12
N LEU A 470 16.07 11.95 2.61
CA LEU A 470 15.78 13.18 3.32
C LEU A 470 15.07 14.20 2.41
N ALA A 471 15.54 14.37 1.18
CA ALA A 471 14.89 15.25 0.21
C ALA A 471 13.47 14.76 -0.13
N GLU A 472 13.28 13.45 -0.32
CA GLU A 472 11.97 12.83 -0.57
C GLU A 472 11.04 13.00 0.65
N ALA A 473 11.53 12.79 1.88
CA ALA A 473 10.76 13.01 3.10
C ALA A 473 10.34 14.48 3.28
N MET A 474 11.19 15.42 2.84
CA MET A 474 10.88 16.86 2.79
C MET A 474 9.96 17.25 1.61
N GLY A 475 9.41 16.27 0.88
CA GLY A 475 8.49 16.48 -0.24
C GLY A 475 9.15 16.87 -1.56
N GLY A 476 10.47 16.76 -1.66
CA GLY A 476 11.26 17.11 -2.83
C GLY A 476 12.03 15.93 -3.43
N GLY A 477 13.22 16.19 -3.97
CA GLY A 477 14.07 15.13 -4.55
C GLY A 477 15.45 15.64 -4.96
N ILE A 478 16.31 14.68 -5.36
CA ILE A 478 17.66 14.92 -5.84
C ILE A 478 17.82 14.35 -7.25
N GLU A 479 18.27 15.19 -8.17
CA GLU A 479 18.65 14.84 -9.54
C GLU A 479 20.16 14.93 -9.72
N VAL A 480 20.72 14.10 -10.63
CA VAL A 480 22.14 14.12 -10.92
C VAL A 480 22.40 14.06 -12.44
N HIS A 481 23.29 14.91 -12.90
CA HIS A 481 23.83 14.91 -14.25
C HIS A 481 25.35 14.82 -14.14
N SER A 482 25.97 13.88 -14.84
CA SER A 482 27.43 13.69 -14.78
C SER A 482 27.94 13.07 -16.06
N GLU A 483 29.14 13.50 -16.48
CA GLU A 483 29.89 12.95 -17.60
C GLU A 483 31.34 12.71 -17.19
N ILE A 484 31.94 11.62 -17.64
CA ILE A 484 33.33 11.29 -17.32
C ILE A 484 34.27 12.41 -17.80
N GLY A 485 35.08 12.91 -16.89
CA GLY A 485 36.06 13.97 -17.15
C GLY A 485 35.48 15.38 -17.27
N ALA A 486 34.15 15.56 -17.21
CA ALA A 486 33.49 16.87 -17.21
C ALA A 486 32.96 17.26 -15.82
N GLY A 487 32.88 16.32 -14.88
CA GLY A 487 32.39 16.55 -13.53
C GLY A 487 30.95 16.11 -13.31
N SER A 488 30.34 16.60 -12.22
CA SER A 488 28.97 16.25 -11.85
C SER A 488 28.17 17.47 -11.39
N THR A 489 26.87 17.42 -11.61
CA THR A 489 25.89 18.40 -11.13
C THR A 489 24.83 17.67 -10.33
N PHE A 490 24.74 17.96 -9.05
CA PHE A 490 23.67 17.50 -8.17
C PHE A 490 22.67 18.63 -7.97
N THR A 491 21.39 18.37 -8.25
CA THR A 491 20.31 19.33 -8.08
C THR A 491 19.32 18.82 -7.04
N VAL A 492 19.15 19.58 -5.98
CA VAL A 492 18.17 19.32 -4.92
C VAL A 492 16.99 20.26 -5.11
N ASN A 493 15.79 19.73 -5.22
CA ASN A 493 14.57 20.52 -5.32
C ASN A 493 13.72 20.23 -4.06
N LEU A 494 13.41 21.26 -3.27
CA LEU A 494 12.63 21.14 -2.03
C LEU A 494 11.48 22.14 -2.01
N PRO A 495 10.24 21.72 -1.80
CA PRO A 495 9.13 22.61 -1.56
C PRO A 495 9.28 23.20 -0.14
N LEU A 496 9.64 24.47 -0.06
CA LEU A 496 9.76 25.20 1.20
C LEU A 496 8.85 26.42 1.19
N ARG A 497 8.16 26.67 2.29
CA ARG A 497 7.33 27.86 2.45
C ARG A 497 8.21 29.04 2.89
N GLY A 498 8.27 30.10 2.07
CA GLY A 498 8.90 31.37 2.48
C GLY A 498 8.08 32.03 3.58
N VAL A 499 8.76 32.53 4.62
CA VAL A 499 8.15 33.20 5.77
C VAL A 499 8.67 34.64 5.81
N GLY A 500 7.78 35.62 5.56
CA GLY A 500 8.11 37.05 5.63
C GLY A 500 8.63 37.68 4.33
N ASN A 501 8.67 39.02 4.30
CA ASN A 501 9.15 39.80 3.18
C ASN A 501 10.66 39.61 2.98
N HIS A 502 11.07 39.39 1.74
CA HIS A 502 12.46 39.37 1.29
C HIS A 502 13.05 40.80 1.36
N GLU A 503 13.47 41.26 2.53
CA GLU A 503 14.40 42.37 2.58
C GLU A 503 15.84 41.84 2.46
N PRO A 504 16.64 42.37 1.53
CA PRO A 504 18.04 41.99 1.47
C PRO A 504 18.73 42.52 2.76
N VAL A 505 19.15 41.58 3.59
CA VAL A 505 19.99 41.92 4.73
C VAL A 505 21.32 42.42 4.18
N ASN A 506 21.48 43.75 4.15
CA ASN A 506 22.80 44.35 3.96
C ASN A 506 23.70 43.89 5.12
N SER A 507 24.61 42.99 4.78
CA SER A 507 25.65 42.52 5.69
C SER A 507 26.58 43.69 6.05
N VAL A 508 26.30 44.31 7.19
CA VAL A 508 27.35 45.00 7.93
C VAL A 508 28.17 43.91 8.57
N GLN A 509 29.37 43.71 8.09
CA GLN A 509 30.39 42.88 8.71
C GLN A 509 30.84 43.60 9.99
N ASP A 510 30.27 43.20 11.12
CA ASP A 510 31.01 43.34 12.38
C ASP A 510 32.03 42.20 12.44
N PRO A 511 33.30 42.49 12.68
CA PRO A 511 34.31 41.45 12.83
C PRO A 511 33.97 40.57 14.02
N LEU A 512 34.03 39.24 13.81
CA LEU A 512 33.91 38.24 14.86
C LEU A 512 34.70 38.70 16.10
N PRO A 513 34.08 38.82 17.27
CA PRO A 513 34.79 39.12 18.47
C PRO A 513 35.81 38.00 18.73
N SER A 514 37.04 38.38 18.90
CA SER A 514 38.11 37.51 19.38
C SER A 514 37.62 36.75 20.61
N PRO A 515 38.02 35.47 20.85
CA PRO A 515 37.55 34.69 21.97
C PRO A 515 37.71 35.50 23.28
N PRO A 516 36.65 35.67 24.05
CA PRO A 516 36.74 36.44 25.28
C PRO A 516 37.74 35.74 26.20
N LYS A 517 38.85 36.42 26.47
CA LYS A 517 39.73 36.05 27.56
C LYS A 517 38.93 36.29 28.86
N LEU A 518 38.67 35.23 29.61
CA LEU A 518 38.19 35.33 30.98
C LEU A 518 39.13 36.30 31.73
N ALA A 519 38.55 37.25 32.43
CA ALA A 519 39.33 38.18 33.26
C ALA A 519 40.15 37.39 34.29
N PRO A 520 41.43 37.72 34.47
CA PRO A 520 42.37 36.83 35.18
C PRO A 520 42.17 36.73 36.72
N ASP A 521 41.11 37.29 37.31
CA ASP A 521 41.08 37.51 38.78
C ASP A 521 39.91 36.91 39.57
N GLN A 522 39.03 36.07 38.99
CA GLN A 522 38.01 35.37 39.77
C GLN A 522 37.94 33.90 39.43
N ALA A 523 38.25 33.02 40.38
CA ALA A 523 38.06 31.58 40.29
C ALA A 523 36.55 31.26 40.19
N ILE A 524 36.06 30.82 39.02
CA ILE A 524 34.67 30.44 38.79
C ILE A 524 34.35 29.15 39.55
N ARG A 525 33.34 29.19 40.42
CA ARG A 525 32.82 28.01 41.13
C ARG A 525 31.78 27.32 40.26
N LEU A 526 32.18 26.22 39.63
CA LEU A 526 31.38 25.50 38.68
C LEU A 526 30.97 24.13 39.21
N LEU A 527 29.66 23.85 39.16
CA LEU A 527 29.10 22.54 39.47
C LEU A 527 28.81 21.78 38.16
N VAL A 528 29.22 20.52 38.08
CA VAL A 528 28.93 19.62 36.94
C VAL A 528 28.17 18.41 37.44
N ALA A 529 26.98 18.19 36.93
CA ALA A 529 26.20 16.99 37.15
C ALA A 529 26.25 16.13 35.86
N GLU A 530 26.89 14.98 35.95
CA GLU A 530 27.07 14.03 34.82
C GLU A 530 27.21 12.63 35.43
N ASP A 531 26.42 11.66 34.95
CA ASP A 531 26.41 10.31 35.51
C ASP A 531 27.51 9.38 34.94
N ASN A 532 28.02 9.70 33.74
CA ASN A 532 29.03 8.90 33.09
C ASN A 532 30.46 9.28 33.50
N PRO A 533 31.23 8.36 34.13
CA PRO A 533 32.60 8.65 34.58
C PRO A 533 33.55 9.13 33.48
N THR A 534 33.36 8.63 32.24
CA THR A 534 34.17 9.05 31.10
C THR A 534 33.88 10.50 30.72
N ASN A 535 32.60 10.88 30.65
CA ASN A 535 32.22 12.27 30.38
C ASN A 535 32.65 13.23 31.52
N GLN A 536 32.55 12.79 32.77
CA GLN A 536 33.11 13.54 33.92
C GLN A 536 34.59 13.83 33.73
N LEU A 537 35.38 12.80 33.35
CA LEU A 537 36.81 12.96 33.11
C LEU A 537 37.08 13.93 31.96
N VAL A 538 36.33 13.83 30.87
CA VAL A 538 36.44 14.75 29.73
C VAL A 538 36.14 16.17 30.13
N LEU A 539 35.01 16.41 30.79
CA LEU A 539 34.62 17.74 31.28
C LEU A 539 35.66 18.31 32.27
N LYS A 540 36.10 17.50 33.21
CA LYS A 540 37.13 17.89 34.15
C LYS A 540 38.41 18.31 33.44
N THR A 541 38.88 17.50 32.49
CA THR A 541 40.10 17.78 31.73
C THR A 541 39.97 19.07 30.92
N LEU A 542 38.85 19.24 30.18
CA LEU A 542 38.59 20.41 29.35
C LEU A 542 38.50 21.71 30.20
N LEU A 543 37.83 21.66 31.37
CA LEU A 543 37.67 22.81 32.26
C LEU A 543 38.96 23.17 32.98
N HIS A 544 39.74 22.18 33.42
CA HIS A 544 41.06 22.42 34.00
C HIS A 544 42.03 23.13 33.04
N GLN A 545 41.97 22.84 31.75
CA GLN A 545 42.80 23.49 30.72
C GLN A 545 42.53 25.01 30.60
N VAL A 546 41.34 25.46 31.00
CA VAL A 546 40.96 26.88 31.00
C VAL A 546 41.02 27.48 32.44
N GLY A 547 41.58 26.76 33.39
CA GLY A 547 41.80 27.22 34.77
C GLY A 547 40.56 27.09 35.68
N ILE A 548 39.56 26.28 35.30
CA ILE A 548 38.35 26.04 36.10
C ILE A 548 38.44 24.64 36.73
N ASP A 549 38.35 24.56 38.06
CA ASP A 549 38.28 23.30 38.81
C ASP A 549 36.83 23.03 39.24
N PRO A 550 36.09 22.13 38.55
CA PRO A 550 34.67 21.92 38.79
C PRO A 550 34.43 20.98 39.98
N VAL A 551 33.36 21.21 40.71
CA VAL A 551 32.76 20.21 41.60
C VAL A 551 31.90 19.26 40.74
N ILE A 552 32.18 17.95 40.76
CA ILE A 552 31.51 16.97 39.94
C ILE A 552 30.64 16.06 40.80
N VAL A 553 29.39 15.85 40.38
CA VAL A 553 28.42 14.97 41.04
C VAL A 553 27.80 14.00 40.00
N ASN A 554 27.25 12.87 40.49
CA ASN A 554 26.88 11.73 39.61
C ASN A 554 25.41 11.71 39.21
N ASN A 555 24.55 12.57 39.75
CA ASN A 555 23.12 12.61 39.41
C ASN A 555 22.48 13.93 39.82
N GLY A 556 21.23 14.16 39.39
CA GLY A 556 20.51 15.39 39.69
C GLY A 556 20.21 15.61 41.17
N ARG A 557 20.06 14.55 41.99
CA ARG A 557 19.85 14.66 43.44
C ARG A 557 21.08 15.24 44.11
N GLN A 558 22.25 14.69 43.82
CA GLN A 558 23.51 15.20 44.32
C GLN A 558 23.79 16.64 43.86
N ALA A 559 23.33 17.00 42.62
CA ALA A 559 23.45 18.37 42.14
C ALA A 559 22.63 19.36 43.00
N VAL A 560 21.39 19.02 43.35
CA VAL A 560 20.55 19.84 44.25
C VAL A 560 21.17 19.92 45.62
N GLU A 561 21.66 18.81 46.18
CA GLU A 561 22.32 18.78 47.50
C GLU A 561 23.59 19.65 47.53
N ALA A 562 24.44 19.52 46.49
CA ALA A 562 25.67 20.33 46.39
C ALA A 562 25.35 21.83 46.25
N TRP A 563 24.36 22.17 45.40
CA TRP A 563 23.92 23.56 45.22
C TRP A 563 23.29 24.14 46.49
N SER A 564 22.56 23.33 47.28
CA SER A 564 22.00 23.79 48.56
C SER A 564 23.09 24.04 49.62
N ALA A 565 24.19 23.28 49.55
CA ALA A 565 25.27 23.33 50.53
C ALA A 565 26.24 24.50 50.32
N GLN A 566 26.45 24.96 49.09
CA GLN A 566 27.36 26.06 48.74
C GLN A 566 26.91 26.83 47.50
N ASP A 567 27.49 28.04 47.33
CA ASP A 567 27.18 28.85 46.14
C ASP A 567 28.04 28.47 44.96
N PHE A 568 27.39 28.39 43.79
CA PHE A 568 28.04 28.18 42.48
C PHE A 568 27.73 29.37 41.58
N ASP A 569 28.67 29.69 40.68
CA ASP A 569 28.52 30.77 39.70
C ASP A 569 27.84 30.26 38.43
N VAL A 570 27.93 28.96 38.17
CA VAL A 570 27.22 28.28 37.05
C VAL A 570 27.13 26.78 37.31
N ILE A 571 26.08 26.15 36.79
CA ILE A 571 25.84 24.69 36.83
C ILE A 571 25.79 24.14 35.40
N LEU A 572 26.59 23.11 35.14
CA LEU A 572 26.44 22.26 33.94
C LEU A 572 25.62 21.04 34.34
N MET A 573 24.46 20.86 33.71
CA MET A 573 23.47 19.86 34.10
C MET A 573 23.22 18.88 32.96
N ASP A 574 23.64 17.65 33.10
CA ASP A 574 23.19 16.61 32.13
C ASP A 574 21.68 16.40 32.28
N ILE A 575 20.99 16.33 31.15
CA ILE A 575 19.54 16.10 31.10
C ILE A 575 19.19 14.68 31.50
N GLN A 576 19.95 13.69 31.03
CA GLN A 576 19.65 12.28 31.22
C GLN A 576 20.56 11.66 32.30
N MET A 577 20.07 11.64 33.51
CA MET A 577 20.76 11.03 34.65
C MET A 577 19.83 10.10 35.43
N PRO A 578 20.38 9.06 36.09
CA PRO A 578 19.61 8.17 36.96
C PRO A 578 19.14 8.90 38.22
N GLU A 579 18.19 8.32 38.94
CA GLU A 579 17.55 8.81 40.19
C GLU A 579 16.76 10.12 40.00
N LEU A 580 17.38 11.18 39.53
CA LEU A 580 16.75 12.48 39.27
C LEU A 580 17.33 13.05 37.98
N CYS A 581 16.50 13.20 36.94
CA CYS A 581 16.91 13.77 35.67
C CYS A 581 17.21 15.28 35.79
N GLY A 582 18.02 15.82 34.88
CA GLY A 582 18.47 17.22 34.97
C GLY A 582 17.35 18.24 34.91
N THR A 583 16.30 18.02 34.13
CA THR A 583 15.14 18.91 34.08
C THR A 583 14.37 18.95 35.39
N ALA A 584 14.23 17.82 36.08
CA ALA A 584 13.60 17.77 37.40
C ALA A 584 14.49 18.43 38.47
N ALA A 585 15.81 18.20 38.43
CA ALA A 585 16.77 18.87 39.32
C ALA A 585 16.73 20.40 39.13
N THR A 586 16.72 20.88 37.91
CA THR A 586 16.59 22.31 37.57
C THR A 586 15.30 22.90 38.14
N ARG A 587 14.15 22.23 37.98
CA ARG A 587 12.88 22.73 38.57
C ARG A 587 12.92 22.82 40.10
N ILE A 588 13.57 21.87 40.78
CA ILE A 588 13.75 21.90 42.23
C ILE A 588 14.62 23.11 42.63
N ILE A 589 15.77 23.29 41.95
CA ILE A 589 16.66 24.44 42.22
C ILE A 589 15.89 25.76 42.03
N ARG A 590 15.17 25.94 40.91
CA ARG A 590 14.37 27.14 40.63
C ARG A 590 13.28 27.41 41.69
N THR A 591 12.63 26.32 42.15
CA THR A 591 11.60 26.43 43.21
C THR A 591 12.20 26.84 44.53
N GLU A 592 13.35 26.30 44.93
CA GLU A 592 14.04 26.62 46.16
C GLU A 592 14.67 28.03 46.11
N GLU A 593 15.20 28.46 44.96
CA GLU A 593 15.65 29.85 44.75
C GLU A 593 14.50 30.84 44.99
N ALA A 594 13.33 30.59 44.38
CA ALA A 594 12.15 31.44 44.56
C ALA A 594 11.63 31.45 46.00
N ALA A 595 11.66 30.32 46.71
CA ALA A 595 11.20 30.20 48.09
C ALA A 595 12.14 30.85 49.09
N SER A 596 13.47 30.78 48.87
CA SER A 596 14.50 31.30 49.76
C SER A 596 14.90 32.75 49.46
N GLY A 597 14.46 33.30 48.31
CA GLY A 597 14.94 34.62 47.84
C GLY A 597 16.41 34.60 47.39
N ARG A 598 16.98 33.41 47.18
CA ARG A 598 18.33 33.23 46.63
C ARG A 598 18.35 33.67 45.18
N LEU A 599 19.44 34.29 44.78
CA LEU A 599 19.63 34.67 43.37
C LEU A 599 19.67 33.42 42.47
N GLN A 600 19.09 33.52 41.28
CA GLN A 600 19.10 32.41 40.35
C GLN A 600 20.54 32.07 39.92
N THR A 601 20.91 30.82 40.00
CA THR A 601 22.21 30.31 39.53
C THR A 601 22.10 29.96 38.07
N PRO A 602 22.97 30.45 37.16
CA PRO A 602 22.98 30.07 35.76
C PRO A 602 23.10 28.56 35.58
N ILE A 603 22.19 27.96 34.77
CA ILE A 603 22.19 26.51 34.51
C ILE A 603 22.29 26.28 33.00
N VAL A 604 23.36 25.62 32.57
CA VAL A 604 23.56 25.20 31.18
C VAL A 604 23.30 23.69 31.07
N ALA A 605 22.32 23.30 30.23
CA ALA A 605 22.02 21.91 30.02
C ALA A 605 23.02 21.24 29.05
N LEU A 606 23.42 20.00 29.37
CA LEU A 606 24.18 19.12 28.50
C LEU A 606 23.25 18.07 27.94
N THR A 607 23.09 17.97 26.62
CA THR A 607 22.14 17.04 26.00
C THR A 607 22.72 16.29 24.81
N ALA A 608 22.31 15.05 24.61
CA ALA A 608 22.65 14.28 23.41
C ALA A 608 21.83 14.72 22.18
N ASN A 609 20.75 15.48 22.38
CA ASN A 609 19.83 15.87 21.32
C ASN A 609 19.37 17.32 21.52
N ALA A 610 19.50 18.15 20.48
CA ALA A 610 19.12 19.57 20.47
C ALA A 610 17.92 19.86 19.57
N MET A 611 16.95 18.93 19.49
CA MET A 611 15.70 19.19 18.74
C MET A 611 14.96 20.37 19.38
N SER A 612 14.42 21.23 18.55
CA SER A 612 13.80 22.51 18.98
C SER A 612 12.71 22.35 20.03
N HIS A 613 11.90 21.29 19.96
CA HIS A 613 10.87 21.01 20.97
C HIS A 613 11.46 20.63 22.33
N GLN A 614 12.58 19.88 22.35
CA GLN A 614 13.27 19.51 23.59
C GLN A 614 14.00 20.69 24.19
N VAL A 615 14.64 21.51 23.37
CA VAL A 615 15.25 22.77 23.84
C VAL A 615 14.20 23.66 24.50
N SER A 616 13.01 23.79 23.88
CA SER A 616 11.90 24.55 24.48
C SER A 616 11.44 23.96 25.82
N GLU A 617 11.42 22.62 25.95
CA GLU A 617 11.11 21.95 27.23
C GLU A 617 12.16 22.24 28.31
N TYR A 618 13.45 22.24 27.94
CA TYR A 618 14.56 22.53 28.87
C TYR A 618 14.52 23.99 29.34
N LEU A 619 14.30 24.93 28.42
CA LEU A 619 14.12 26.35 28.76
C LEU A 619 12.89 26.57 29.65
N ALA A 620 11.77 25.87 29.35
CA ALA A 620 10.58 25.91 30.20
C ALA A 620 10.81 25.29 31.60
N ALA A 621 11.78 24.41 31.76
CA ALA A 621 12.20 23.87 33.06
C ALA A 621 13.07 24.85 33.85
N GLY A 622 13.55 25.95 33.25
CA GLY A 622 14.37 26.98 33.88
C GLY A 622 15.87 26.87 33.56
N VAL A 623 16.26 26.17 32.52
CA VAL A 623 17.63 26.15 31.98
C VAL A 623 17.88 27.43 31.21
N ASP A 624 19.08 28.01 31.30
CA ASP A 624 19.44 29.29 30.69
C ASP A 624 20.05 29.14 29.28
N ASP A 625 20.78 28.04 29.04
CA ASP A 625 21.35 27.71 27.71
C ASP A 625 21.57 26.20 27.57
N VAL A 626 21.83 25.73 26.36
CA VAL A 626 21.96 24.31 26.04
C VAL A 626 23.22 24.05 25.23
N VAL A 627 23.99 23.02 25.59
CA VAL A 627 25.17 22.53 24.86
C VAL A 627 24.96 21.07 24.45
N THR A 628 25.25 20.76 23.19
CA THR A 628 25.11 19.41 22.68
C THR A 628 26.33 18.53 22.96
N LYS A 629 26.08 17.26 23.27
CA LYS A 629 27.14 16.24 23.31
C LYS A 629 27.36 15.69 21.88
N PRO A 630 28.60 15.52 21.39
CA PRO A 630 29.86 15.61 22.12
C PRO A 630 30.26 17.06 22.42
N ILE A 631 30.76 17.30 23.65
CA ILE A 631 31.02 18.63 24.17
C ILE A 631 32.20 19.27 23.42
N ASN A 632 31.93 20.39 22.76
CA ASN A 632 32.94 21.28 22.21
C ASN A 632 33.29 22.37 23.24
N ILE A 633 34.58 22.50 23.59
CA ILE A 633 35.00 23.45 24.62
C ILE A 633 34.70 24.90 24.24
N VAL A 634 34.76 25.28 22.96
CA VAL A 634 34.46 26.65 22.52
C VAL A 634 32.98 26.97 22.74
N GLU A 635 32.09 26.04 22.33
CA GLU A 635 30.64 26.17 22.54
C GLU A 635 30.28 26.17 24.03
N LEU A 636 30.93 25.29 24.81
CA LEU A 636 30.72 25.22 26.25
C LEU A 636 31.10 26.54 26.94
N LEU A 637 32.25 27.12 26.62
CA LEU A 637 32.67 28.40 27.18
C LEU A 637 31.78 29.57 26.73
N GLN A 638 31.31 29.56 25.50
CA GLN A 638 30.35 30.56 25.02
C GLN A 638 29.02 30.49 25.79
N ALA A 639 28.48 29.27 26.00
CA ALA A 639 27.25 29.07 26.75
C ALA A 639 27.38 29.47 28.21
N ILE A 640 28.50 29.12 28.87
CA ILE A 640 28.81 29.54 30.23
C ILE A 640 28.85 31.07 30.31
N ASN A 641 29.60 31.73 29.45
CA ASN A 641 29.73 33.21 29.46
C ASN A 641 28.39 33.89 29.19
N LYS A 642 27.59 33.39 28.25
CA LYS A 642 26.28 33.91 27.92
C LYS A 642 25.30 33.79 29.12
N ALA A 643 25.26 32.62 29.75
CA ALA A 643 24.42 32.37 30.92
C ALA A 643 24.81 33.28 32.09
N MET A 644 26.11 33.44 32.39
CA MET A 644 26.60 34.33 33.43
C MET A 644 26.32 35.79 33.11
N ALA A 645 26.51 36.25 31.85
CA ALA A 645 26.25 37.65 31.46
C ALA A 645 24.75 38.01 31.55
N GLY A 646 23.87 37.07 31.18
CA GLY A 646 22.41 37.24 31.29
C GLY A 646 21.97 37.50 32.75
N HIS A 647 22.56 36.77 33.68
CA HIS A 647 22.27 36.96 35.10
C HIS A 647 22.88 38.24 35.67
N ALA A 648 24.09 38.62 35.24
CA ALA A 648 24.70 39.89 35.66
C ALA A 648 23.88 41.12 35.20
N ALA A 649 23.28 41.08 34.02
CA ALA A 649 22.42 42.15 33.52
C ALA A 649 21.09 42.26 34.28
N GLN A 650 20.52 41.18 34.75
CA GLN A 650 19.32 41.16 35.61
C GLN A 650 19.60 41.78 37.00
N HIS A 651 20.83 41.65 37.49
CA HIS A 651 21.27 42.24 38.78
C HIS A 651 21.45 43.75 38.77
N MET A 652 21.65 44.36 37.59
CA MET A 652 21.82 45.83 37.49
C MET A 652 20.49 46.58 37.32
N ILE A 653 19.37 45.88 37.13
CA ILE A 653 18.04 46.46 36.85
C ILE A 653 17.08 46.26 38.04
N GLY A 654 17.39 45.42 39.02
CA GLY A 654 16.64 45.20 40.29
C GLY A 654 17.34 45.89 41.45
#